data_1c478e7607ce5b53e977ec6e01eb5055
#
_entry.id   1c478e7607ce5b53e977ec6e01eb5055
#
_cell.length_a   1.000
_cell.length_b   1.000
_cell.length_c   1.000
_cell.angle_alpha   90.00
_cell.angle_beta   90.00
_cell.angle_gamma   90.00
#
_symmetry.space_group_name_H-M   'P 1'
#
loop_
_entity.id
_entity.type
_entity.pdbx_description
1 polymer ?
#
loop_
_entity_poly.entity_id
_entity_poly.type
_entity_poly.pdbx_seq_one_letter_code
_entity_poly.pdbx_strand_id
1 'polypeptide(L)'
;MFQKRKLLKLLLPALIACPLVLSAKPLQNKQLAGPPEEFELMRQAQPEKSALNSKTALIPVSLQQTKDGNWYWSGTLPVDSSTFSFMTFANGSTDWQVSLINPSSGISYSADSLATEHVSTNFGLENSNYPGEKYSFDNLVTGNWVIEIKTTGEPEQFEGFVLASSNSKYLLNSYKTNNDQIIGHKIHFVTQSTSNERTLSFLRQFSPISHAHMLVTNPDGSQNKYSMYDDGNHGDNRANDGLFGGDFSALQSGGYTVQINASGKNPDGTPFYRTSEHFVPVIEQTISLGSNKASAATISDNRLNIAFNVNHDLEATNTNYRIIAEVWGKNNSSEQNKLSYDGVENYMKPISWISTITSIENNQLNIELDARWIEMANASEFLELRNVRIEDANHFIPLITKDKMPLTVASLPQMKSKKFDGSITEEMMLGEKPVQTSATKGVGTKLLLVHGYCSSDVWGPYQGQFSNSAKFTDFNQNISHNTFAQRIKNFGSTWNSFGVVAHSQGGAASLHLYTYYWSGLDYSTSGKRMIQSVGTPYHGTPIAGNLAALGNVFGVGCGYNSNLTTSGASSWLAGIPTWARSKVNYFTTSNTDRWWQYNYCSLATDLFLSDPDDGVIEKFRGQLSGATNQGHKTGWCHTLDMNYSGQTSDSNRNYSMSANANR
;
A
#
# COMPACT_ATOMS: atom_id res chain seq x y z
N MET A 1 46.10 20.16 -73.16
CA MET A 1 47.04 19.27 -72.45
C MET A 1 46.54 19.07 -71.06
N PHE A 2 45.78 17.99 -70.83
CA PHE A 2 45.08 17.72 -69.57
C PHE A 2 45.81 16.59 -68.84
N GLN A 3 46.31 16.86 -67.64
CA GLN A 3 46.87 15.86 -66.74
C GLN A 3 45.78 15.32 -65.82
N LYS A 4 45.51 14.04 -65.91
CA LYS A 4 44.63 13.28 -65.00
C LYS A 4 45.39 12.98 -63.71
N ARG A 5 44.93 13.52 -62.58
CA ARG A 5 45.33 13.08 -61.24
C ARG A 5 44.42 11.87 -60.79
N LYS A 6 45.05 10.73 -60.51
CA LYS A 6 44.44 9.57 -59.93
C LYS A 6 44.24 9.81 -58.41
N LEU A 7 43.02 9.77 -57.94
CA LEU A 7 42.72 9.71 -56.50
C LEU A 7 42.79 8.24 -56.04
N LEU A 8 43.67 7.97 -55.10
CA LEU A 8 43.83 6.72 -54.40
C LEU A 8 42.79 6.70 -53.27
N LYS A 9 41.74 5.85 -53.33
CA LYS A 9 40.80 5.64 -52.27
C LYS A 9 41.42 4.68 -51.24
N LEU A 10 41.80 5.17 -50.06
CA LEU A 10 42.04 4.34 -48.88
C LEU A 10 40.71 3.83 -48.35
N LEU A 11 40.50 2.53 -48.41
CA LEU A 11 39.43 1.82 -47.68
C LEU A 11 39.91 1.59 -46.24
N LEU A 12 39.36 2.35 -45.28
CA LEU A 12 39.42 2.02 -43.85
C LEU A 12 38.38 0.93 -43.57
N PRO A 13 38.73 -0.18 -42.93
CA PRO A 13 37.71 -1.12 -42.45
C PRO A 13 37.01 -0.47 -41.23
N ALA A 14 35.75 -0.19 -41.37
CA ALA A 14 34.88 0.15 -40.23
C ALA A 14 34.77 -1.07 -39.34
N LEU A 15 35.44 -1.06 -38.20
CA LEU A 15 35.14 -1.96 -37.09
C LEU A 15 33.71 -1.62 -36.61
N ILE A 16 32.75 -2.45 -36.97
CA ILE A 16 31.42 -2.46 -36.35
C ILE A 16 31.62 -3.01 -34.94
N ALA A 17 31.73 -2.11 -33.97
CA ALA A 17 31.59 -2.45 -32.57
C ALA A 17 30.13 -2.87 -32.36
N CYS A 18 29.88 -4.18 -32.42
CA CYS A 18 28.62 -4.76 -31.97
C CYS A 18 28.46 -4.38 -30.47
N PRO A 19 27.40 -3.67 -30.05
CA PRO A 19 27.18 -3.48 -28.64
C PRO A 19 26.93 -4.86 -28.04
N LEU A 20 27.83 -5.30 -27.17
CA LEU A 20 27.57 -6.41 -26.27
C LEU A 20 26.31 -6.00 -25.46
N VAL A 21 25.16 -6.44 -25.90
CA VAL A 21 23.96 -6.48 -25.08
C VAL A 21 24.30 -7.44 -23.96
N LEU A 22 24.74 -6.87 -22.82
CA LEU A 22 24.80 -7.58 -21.57
C LEU A 22 23.35 -8.03 -21.28
N SER A 23 23.03 -9.25 -21.68
CA SER A 23 21.81 -9.92 -21.27
C SER A 23 21.79 -9.87 -19.73
N ALA A 24 20.92 -9.05 -19.18
CA ALA A 24 20.66 -9.04 -17.75
C ALA A 24 20.32 -10.48 -17.35
N LYS A 25 21.14 -11.08 -16.50
CA LYS A 25 20.81 -12.42 -15.97
C LYS A 25 19.44 -12.34 -15.33
N PRO A 26 18.59 -13.37 -15.53
CA PRO A 26 17.29 -13.41 -14.89
C PRO A 26 17.45 -13.16 -13.39
N LEU A 27 16.59 -12.32 -12.82
CA LEU A 27 16.55 -12.08 -11.39
C LEU A 27 16.31 -13.41 -10.70
N GLN A 28 17.24 -13.86 -9.86
CA GLN A 28 17.09 -15.11 -9.13
C GLN A 28 16.12 -14.86 -7.99
N ASN A 29 14.95 -15.49 -8.07
CA ASN A 29 13.88 -15.35 -7.10
C ASN A 29 13.94 -16.48 -6.08
N LYS A 30 13.56 -16.19 -4.84
CA LYS A 30 13.47 -17.18 -3.78
C LYS A 30 12.25 -18.08 -3.99
N GLN A 31 12.40 -19.33 -3.56
CA GLN A 31 11.33 -20.32 -3.54
C GLN A 31 10.92 -20.53 -2.07
N LEU A 32 9.94 -19.73 -1.66
CA LEU A 32 9.58 -19.63 -0.25
C LEU A 32 8.69 -20.79 0.18
N ALA A 33 8.95 -21.31 1.36
CA ALA A 33 8.06 -22.22 2.05
C ALA A 33 8.14 -22.01 3.57
N GLY A 34 7.09 -22.39 4.27
CA GLY A 34 7.08 -22.32 5.73
C GLY A 34 6.03 -23.21 6.35
N PRO A 35 6.01 -23.28 7.69
CA PRO A 35 5.19 -24.21 8.42
C PRO A 35 3.70 -23.83 8.39
N PRO A 36 2.79 -24.80 8.60
CA PRO A 36 1.34 -24.57 8.58
C PRO A 36 0.84 -23.55 9.61
N GLU A 37 1.56 -23.34 10.70
CA GLU A 37 1.24 -22.37 11.74
C GLU A 37 1.21 -20.91 11.21
N GLU A 38 1.83 -20.66 10.06
CA GLU A 38 1.83 -19.36 9.38
C GLU A 38 0.75 -19.22 8.31
N PHE A 39 -0.13 -20.20 8.08
CA PHE A 39 -1.16 -20.15 7.04
C PHE A 39 -2.01 -18.88 7.12
N GLU A 40 -2.46 -18.53 8.33
CA GLU A 40 -3.27 -17.31 8.55
C GLU A 40 -2.54 -16.03 8.12
N LEU A 41 -1.22 -15.99 8.32
CA LEU A 41 -0.38 -14.86 7.92
C LEU A 41 -0.24 -14.75 6.39
N MET A 42 -0.26 -15.89 5.70
CA MET A 42 -0.07 -15.98 4.25
C MET A 42 -1.38 -15.92 3.47
N ARG A 43 -2.52 -16.05 4.14
CA ARG A 43 -3.85 -15.85 3.55
C ARG A 43 -4.11 -14.38 3.27
N GLN A 44 -5.06 -14.14 2.40
CA GLN A 44 -5.57 -12.81 2.15
C GLN A 44 -6.07 -12.19 3.45
N ALA A 45 -5.64 -10.96 3.73
CA ALA A 45 -6.06 -10.27 4.93
C ALA A 45 -7.57 -10.01 4.91
N GLN A 46 -8.17 -10.05 6.11
CA GLN A 46 -9.58 -9.67 6.27
C GLN A 46 -9.76 -8.21 5.88
N PRO A 47 -10.81 -7.89 5.08
CA PRO A 47 -11.04 -6.54 4.56
C PRO A 47 -11.07 -5.44 5.63
N GLU A 48 -11.66 -5.73 6.79
CA GLU A 48 -11.80 -4.79 7.91
C GLU A 48 -10.46 -4.28 8.46
N LYS A 49 -9.37 -5.06 8.30
CA LYS A 49 -8.02 -4.65 8.72
C LYS A 49 -7.47 -3.48 7.90
N SER A 50 -8.03 -3.25 6.72
CA SER A 50 -7.67 -2.13 5.84
C SER A 50 -8.59 -0.92 5.99
N ALA A 51 -9.54 -0.94 6.92
CA ALA A 51 -10.53 0.11 7.10
C ALA A 51 -9.90 1.48 7.38
N LEU A 52 -10.54 2.49 6.82
CA LEU A 52 -10.25 3.90 7.07
C LEU A 52 -11.26 4.44 8.09
N ASN A 53 -10.77 5.25 9.02
CA ASN A 53 -11.60 6.04 9.90
C ASN A 53 -11.45 7.51 9.52
N SER A 54 -12.56 8.17 9.21
CA SER A 54 -12.57 9.59 8.86
C SER A 54 -13.37 10.41 9.86
N LYS A 55 -12.77 11.52 10.28
CA LYS A 55 -13.39 12.57 11.11
C LYS A 55 -13.75 13.82 10.31
N THR A 56 -13.49 13.83 9.00
CA THR A 56 -13.61 14.98 8.12
C THR A 56 -14.68 14.83 7.06
N ALA A 57 -15.08 15.95 6.49
CA ALA A 57 -15.94 16.04 5.32
C ALA A 57 -15.23 16.83 4.21
N LEU A 58 -14.90 16.17 3.11
CA LEU A 58 -14.38 16.81 1.90
C LEU A 58 -15.55 17.18 1.01
N ILE A 59 -15.77 18.49 0.83
CA ILE A 59 -16.89 19.05 0.08
C ILE A 59 -16.33 19.70 -1.20
N PRO A 60 -16.64 19.18 -2.38
CA PRO A 60 -16.16 19.77 -3.63
C PRO A 60 -16.81 21.13 -3.87
N VAL A 61 -16.02 22.06 -4.38
CA VAL A 61 -16.43 23.41 -4.79
C VAL A 61 -16.30 23.51 -6.30
N SER A 62 -17.37 23.93 -6.97
CA SER A 62 -17.35 24.24 -8.40
C SER A 62 -18.01 25.60 -8.61
N LEU A 63 -17.19 26.63 -8.84
CA LEU A 63 -17.65 28.01 -9.02
C LEU A 63 -18.42 28.14 -10.34
N GLN A 64 -19.53 28.85 -10.29
CA GLN A 64 -20.36 29.16 -11.46
C GLN A 64 -20.47 30.66 -11.62
N GLN A 65 -20.43 31.14 -12.88
CA GLN A 65 -20.56 32.55 -13.16
C GLN A 65 -22.00 33.01 -12.94
N THR A 66 -22.18 34.06 -12.17
CA THR A 66 -23.47 34.73 -11.97
C THR A 66 -23.78 35.69 -13.12
N LYS A 67 -25.02 36.12 -13.23
CA LYS A 67 -25.43 37.11 -14.26
C LYS A 67 -24.68 38.43 -14.17
N ASP A 68 -24.16 38.76 -13.00
CA ASP A 68 -23.42 40.00 -12.72
C ASP A 68 -21.91 39.85 -12.99
N GLY A 69 -21.47 38.69 -13.55
CA GLY A 69 -20.09 38.45 -13.92
C GLY A 69 -19.19 37.99 -12.77
N ASN A 70 -19.71 37.84 -11.56
CA ASN A 70 -19.00 37.29 -10.42
C ASN A 70 -19.06 35.76 -10.45
N TRP A 71 -18.10 35.11 -9.76
CA TRP A 71 -18.10 33.69 -9.57
C TRP A 71 -18.58 33.31 -8.18
N TYR A 72 -19.43 32.30 -8.09
CA TYR A 72 -20.17 31.93 -6.88
C TYR A 72 -20.35 30.43 -6.76
N TRP A 73 -20.27 29.95 -5.54
CA TRP A 73 -20.68 28.62 -5.14
C TRP A 73 -21.33 28.65 -3.75
N SER A 74 -22.25 27.74 -3.50
CA SER A 74 -22.88 27.55 -2.19
C SER A 74 -23.03 26.07 -1.86
N GLY A 75 -22.76 25.71 -0.61
CA GLY A 75 -22.87 24.36 -0.09
C GLY A 75 -23.31 24.31 1.37
N THR A 76 -23.50 23.10 1.88
CA THR A 76 -23.84 22.87 3.30
C THR A 76 -22.58 22.54 4.09
N LEU A 77 -22.37 23.27 5.18
CA LEU A 77 -21.30 23.04 6.17
C LEU A 77 -21.93 22.44 7.43
N PRO A 78 -21.75 21.12 7.69
CA PRO A 78 -22.36 20.44 8.82
C PRO A 78 -21.53 20.66 10.09
N VAL A 79 -21.98 21.53 10.96
CA VAL A 79 -21.34 21.86 12.23
C VAL A 79 -21.94 20.98 13.33
N ASP A 80 -21.22 19.97 13.76
CA ASP A 80 -21.67 18.99 14.77
C ASP A 80 -21.01 19.16 16.15
N SER A 81 -20.10 20.15 16.28
CA SER A 81 -19.48 20.54 17.54
C SER A 81 -19.29 22.06 17.58
N SER A 82 -19.33 22.64 18.77
CA SER A 82 -19.04 24.07 18.95
C SER A 82 -17.58 24.43 18.61
N THR A 83 -16.65 23.50 18.84
CA THR A 83 -15.27 23.57 18.34
C THR A 83 -15.23 22.95 16.96
N PHE A 84 -15.03 23.77 15.96
CA PHE A 84 -15.13 23.38 14.57
C PHE A 84 -14.06 24.09 13.75
N SER A 85 -13.57 23.45 12.70
CA SER A 85 -12.67 24.09 11.74
C SER A 85 -12.94 23.62 10.32
N PHE A 86 -12.60 24.45 9.36
CA PHE A 86 -12.53 24.03 7.97
C PHE A 86 -11.35 24.70 7.27
N MET A 87 -10.92 24.07 6.18
CA MET A 87 -9.95 24.64 5.26
C MET A 87 -10.58 24.79 3.89
N THR A 88 -10.25 25.88 3.20
CA THR A 88 -10.58 26.06 1.79
C THR A 88 -9.32 25.88 0.95
N PHE A 89 -9.45 25.17 -0.15
CA PHE A 89 -8.39 24.96 -1.12
C PHE A 89 -8.85 25.50 -2.47
N ALA A 90 -8.36 26.70 -2.81
CA ALA A 90 -8.52 27.27 -4.12
C ALA A 90 -7.32 26.88 -4.99
N ASN A 91 -7.56 26.59 -6.25
CA ASN A 91 -6.47 26.39 -7.19
C ASN A 91 -6.03 27.76 -7.74
N GLY A 92 -4.73 28.05 -7.62
CA GLY A 92 -4.15 29.33 -8.04
C GLY A 92 -4.22 30.44 -6.97
N SER A 93 -3.93 31.66 -7.37
CA SER A 93 -3.85 32.87 -6.52
C SER A 93 -5.20 33.56 -6.29
N THR A 94 -6.30 32.83 -6.38
CA THR A 94 -7.64 33.42 -6.28
C THR A 94 -8.06 33.61 -4.84
N ASP A 95 -8.31 34.86 -4.44
CA ASP A 95 -8.85 35.20 -3.12
C ASP A 95 -10.34 34.81 -3.06
N TRP A 96 -10.62 33.72 -2.35
CA TRP A 96 -11.98 33.31 -2.06
C TRP A 96 -12.53 34.12 -0.89
N GLN A 97 -13.62 34.84 -1.11
CA GLN A 97 -14.41 35.47 -0.05
C GLN A 97 -15.39 34.43 0.49
N VAL A 98 -15.19 34.00 1.74
CA VAL A 98 -16.00 32.98 2.39
C VAL A 98 -16.98 33.60 3.36
N SER A 99 -18.26 33.26 3.19
CA SER A 99 -19.36 33.68 4.09
C SER A 99 -20.10 32.47 4.64
N LEU A 100 -20.58 32.59 5.87
CA LEU A 100 -21.33 31.56 6.58
C LEU A 100 -22.70 32.10 6.97
N ILE A 101 -23.78 31.36 6.60
CA ILE A 101 -25.16 31.73 6.96
C ILE A 101 -25.59 30.83 8.14
N ASN A 102 -25.97 31.48 9.23
CA ASN A 102 -26.43 30.80 10.43
C ASN A 102 -27.73 30.04 10.20
N PRO A 103 -27.82 28.73 10.53
CA PRO A 103 -29.00 27.91 10.25
C PRO A 103 -30.25 28.32 11.02
N SER A 104 -30.10 29.02 12.15
CA SER A 104 -31.24 29.41 13.00
C SER A 104 -31.76 30.83 12.71
N SER A 105 -30.85 31.77 12.42
CA SER A 105 -31.21 33.18 12.19
C SER A 105 -31.25 33.59 10.72
N GLY A 106 -30.64 32.82 9.83
CA GLY A 106 -30.50 33.19 8.42
C GLY A 106 -29.53 34.37 8.17
N ILE A 107 -28.82 34.83 9.19
CA ILE A 107 -27.87 35.94 9.08
C ILE A 107 -26.57 35.44 8.47
N SER A 108 -26.07 36.15 7.46
CA SER A 108 -24.77 35.90 6.83
C SER A 108 -23.68 36.68 7.52
N TYR A 109 -22.56 36.00 7.78
CA TYR A 109 -21.35 36.55 8.38
C TYR A 109 -20.15 36.28 7.45
N SER A 110 -19.17 37.16 7.39
CA SER A 110 -17.86 36.82 6.83
C SER A 110 -17.22 35.75 7.71
N ALA A 111 -16.63 34.71 7.10
CA ALA A 111 -15.92 33.67 7.85
C ALA A 111 -14.78 34.27 8.69
N ASP A 112 -14.04 35.26 8.15
CA ASP A 112 -12.98 35.98 8.85
C ASP A 112 -13.44 36.67 10.13
N SER A 113 -14.63 37.28 10.10
CA SER A 113 -15.17 38.00 11.26
C SER A 113 -15.73 37.08 12.33
N LEU A 114 -16.13 35.87 11.96
CA LEU A 114 -16.73 34.87 12.85
C LEU A 114 -15.67 33.92 13.44
N ALA A 115 -14.60 33.68 12.71
CA ALA A 115 -13.53 32.78 13.12
C ALA A 115 -12.77 33.31 14.35
N THR A 116 -12.48 32.42 15.30
CA THR A 116 -11.56 32.70 16.41
C THR A 116 -10.12 32.86 15.88
N GLU A 117 -9.84 32.16 14.77
CA GLU A 117 -8.55 32.20 14.12
C GLU A 117 -8.70 31.94 12.61
N HIS A 118 -7.97 32.73 11.80
CA HIS A 118 -7.84 32.57 10.38
C HIS A 118 -6.37 32.58 9.98
N VAL A 119 -5.92 31.57 9.22
CA VAL A 119 -4.50 31.39 8.86
C VAL A 119 -4.36 30.89 7.43
N SER A 120 -3.53 31.58 6.67
CA SER A 120 -3.04 31.07 5.37
C SER A 120 -1.96 30.03 5.61
N THR A 121 -2.05 28.89 4.93
CA THR A 121 -1.12 27.77 5.09
C THR A 121 -0.87 27.06 3.77
N ASN A 122 0.18 26.29 3.73
CA ASN A 122 0.45 25.35 2.64
C ASN A 122 0.21 23.92 3.12
N PHE A 123 -0.64 23.19 2.45
CA PHE A 123 -0.97 21.81 2.75
C PHE A 123 -0.40 20.89 1.68
N GLY A 124 0.41 19.91 2.05
CA GLY A 124 0.96 18.94 1.09
C GLY A 124 2.25 18.28 1.55
N LEU A 125 2.69 17.31 0.76
CA LEU A 125 3.88 16.50 0.96
C LEU A 125 4.99 16.94 0.01
N GLU A 126 6.21 17.17 0.55
CA GLU A 126 7.42 17.46 -0.22
C GLU A 126 7.22 18.53 -1.33
N ASN A 127 7.24 18.13 -2.60
CA ASN A 127 7.10 19.05 -3.73
C ASN A 127 5.63 19.35 -4.12
N SER A 128 4.67 18.89 -3.32
CA SER A 128 3.23 18.99 -3.60
C SER A 128 2.57 19.83 -2.52
N ASN A 129 2.69 21.16 -2.63
CA ASN A 129 2.09 22.09 -1.69
C ASN A 129 0.86 22.76 -2.28
N TYR A 130 -0.26 22.71 -1.55
CA TYR A 130 -1.52 23.35 -1.89
C TYR A 130 -1.73 24.56 -0.97
N PRO A 131 -1.83 25.77 -1.49
CA PRO A 131 -2.23 26.91 -0.68
C PRO A 131 -3.66 26.70 -0.16
N GLY A 132 -3.88 26.99 1.10
CA GLY A 132 -5.18 26.85 1.74
C GLY A 132 -5.37 27.86 2.85
N GLU A 133 -6.62 28.19 3.14
CA GLU A 133 -7.03 29.07 4.22
C GLU A 133 -7.74 28.25 5.28
N LYS A 134 -7.23 28.26 6.55
CA LYS A 134 -7.84 27.58 7.68
C LYS A 134 -8.63 28.57 8.53
N TYR A 135 -9.88 28.21 8.82
CA TYR A 135 -10.77 28.93 9.73
C TYR A 135 -11.09 28.04 10.92
N SER A 136 -10.87 28.54 12.13
CA SER A 136 -11.15 27.83 13.39
C SER A 136 -12.18 28.59 14.23
N PHE A 137 -13.09 27.85 14.87
CA PHE A 137 -14.21 28.39 15.64
C PHE A 137 -14.31 27.64 16.98
N ASP A 138 -14.39 28.38 18.10
CA ASP A 138 -14.52 27.77 19.43
C ASP A 138 -15.97 27.71 19.92
N ASN A 139 -16.86 28.55 19.43
CA ASN A 139 -18.24 28.67 19.91
C ASN A 139 -19.25 28.74 18.76
N LEU A 140 -19.05 27.97 17.68
CA LEU A 140 -20.00 27.93 16.58
C LEU A 140 -21.26 27.16 16.99
N VAL A 141 -22.44 27.70 16.67
CA VAL A 141 -23.70 27.01 16.93
C VAL A 141 -23.78 25.77 16.04
N THR A 142 -24.15 24.63 16.66
CA THR A 142 -24.32 23.39 15.90
C THR A 142 -25.51 23.45 14.96
N GLY A 143 -25.38 22.83 13.78
CA GLY A 143 -26.41 22.85 12.73
C GLY A 143 -25.83 22.82 11.32
N ASN A 144 -26.72 22.76 10.35
CA ASN A 144 -26.33 22.83 8.93
C ASN A 144 -26.20 24.30 8.49
N TRP A 145 -25.00 24.82 8.57
CA TRP A 145 -24.69 26.15 8.03
C TRP A 145 -24.65 26.11 6.49
N VAL A 146 -24.99 27.23 5.85
CA VAL A 146 -24.69 27.40 4.43
C VAL A 146 -23.36 28.12 4.34
N ILE A 147 -22.42 27.54 3.58
CA ILE A 147 -21.17 28.18 3.21
C ILE A 147 -21.31 28.73 1.80
N GLU A 148 -20.94 29.98 1.61
CA GLU A 148 -20.89 30.64 0.31
C GLU A 148 -19.46 31.06 -0.01
N ILE A 149 -19.02 30.78 -1.22
CA ILE A 149 -17.71 31.20 -1.74
C ILE A 149 -17.93 32.09 -2.95
N LYS A 150 -17.32 33.28 -2.92
CA LYS A 150 -17.36 34.29 -3.99
C LYS A 150 -15.95 34.71 -4.37
N THR A 151 -15.73 34.99 -5.65
CA THR A 151 -14.52 35.65 -6.11
C THR A 151 -14.85 36.69 -7.16
N THR A 152 -14.10 37.79 -7.15
CA THR A 152 -14.19 38.86 -8.14
C THR A 152 -13.07 38.67 -9.16
N GLY A 153 -13.43 38.68 -10.44
CA GLY A 153 -12.49 38.35 -11.52
C GLY A 153 -12.61 36.90 -11.98
N GLU A 154 -12.02 36.60 -13.12
CA GLU A 154 -12.01 35.23 -13.66
C GLU A 154 -11.01 34.40 -12.89
N PRO A 155 -11.44 33.36 -12.15
CA PRO A 155 -10.51 32.49 -11.43
C PRO A 155 -9.69 31.67 -12.42
N GLU A 156 -8.43 31.43 -12.09
CA GLU A 156 -7.55 30.55 -12.90
C GLU A 156 -8.10 29.13 -13.01
N GLN A 157 -8.84 28.70 -11.96
CA GLN A 157 -9.59 27.44 -11.96
C GLN A 157 -10.91 27.60 -11.21
N PHE A 158 -11.92 26.86 -11.66
CA PHE A 158 -13.29 26.91 -11.13
C PHE A 158 -13.56 25.89 -10.04
N GLU A 159 -12.64 24.96 -9.80
CA GLU A 159 -12.79 23.85 -8.89
C GLU A 159 -11.87 23.98 -7.68
N GLY A 160 -12.33 23.48 -6.56
CA GLY A 160 -11.58 23.42 -5.32
C GLY A 160 -12.30 22.61 -4.26
N PHE A 161 -11.92 22.75 -3.02
CA PHE A 161 -12.51 22.00 -1.91
C PHE A 161 -12.68 22.84 -0.65
N VAL A 162 -13.68 22.44 0.14
CA VAL A 162 -13.79 22.75 1.56
C VAL A 162 -13.59 21.45 2.32
N LEU A 163 -12.60 21.41 3.18
CA LEU A 163 -12.32 20.30 4.08
C LEU A 163 -12.73 20.68 5.49
N ALA A 164 -13.85 20.14 5.96
CA ALA A 164 -14.41 20.42 7.26
C ALA A 164 -13.98 19.36 8.27
N SER A 165 -13.62 19.78 9.49
CA SER A 165 -13.28 18.91 10.62
C SER A 165 -13.93 19.40 11.90
N SER A 166 -14.33 18.47 12.75
CA SER A 166 -14.87 18.80 14.06
C SER A 166 -14.33 17.87 15.16
N ASN A 167 -14.48 18.30 16.39
CA ASN A 167 -14.06 17.54 17.57
C ASN A 167 -15.10 16.48 18.00
N SER A 168 -15.91 16.01 17.04
CA SER A 168 -16.94 14.99 17.29
C SER A 168 -16.30 13.63 17.52
N LYS A 169 -16.88 12.86 18.44
CA LYS A 169 -16.48 11.47 18.69
C LYS A 169 -16.92 10.49 17.61
N TYR A 170 -17.85 10.90 16.74
CA TYR A 170 -18.41 10.04 15.69
C TYR A 170 -17.59 10.11 14.41
N LEU A 171 -17.10 8.96 13.97
CA LEU A 171 -16.25 8.77 12.80
C LEU A 171 -17.01 7.98 11.74
N LEU A 172 -16.59 8.14 10.48
CA LEU A 172 -16.97 7.26 9.39
C LEU A 172 -15.90 6.19 9.21
N ASN A 173 -16.29 4.92 9.33
CA ASN A 173 -15.44 3.78 9.04
C ASN A 173 -15.86 3.19 7.69
N SER A 174 -14.91 2.93 6.81
CA SER A 174 -15.19 2.38 5.48
C SER A 174 -14.04 1.51 4.96
N TYR A 175 -14.38 0.49 4.17
CA TYR A 175 -13.42 -0.40 3.55
C TYR A 175 -14.00 -1.13 2.35
N LYS A 176 -13.11 -1.60 1.48
CA LYS A 176 -13.43 -2.46 0.35
C LYS A 176 -13.56 -3.90 0.82
N THR A 177 -14.67 -4.59 0.47
CA THR A 177 -14.96 -5.94 0.98
C THR A 177 -14.44 -7.08 0.11
N ASN A 178 -14.13 -6.81 -1.17
CA ASN A 178 -13.57 -7.80 -2.09
C ASN A 178 -12.27 -7.31 -2.73
N ASN A 179 -11.51 -8.22 -3.33
CA ASN A 179 -10.26 -7.91 -4.03
C ASN A 179 -10.35 -8.18 -5.53
N ASP A 180 -11.55 -8.11 -6.10
CA ASP A 180 -11.84 -8.26 -7.52
C ASP A 180 -11.59 -6.98 -8.32
N GLN A 181 -10.36 -6.48 -8.28
CA GLN A 181 -9.96 -5.23 -8.94
C GLN A 181 -9.55 -5.48 -10.39
N ILE A 182 -10.44 -6.12 -11.15
CA ILE A 182 -10.25 -6.52 -12.55
C ILE A 182 -11.33 -5.89 -13.40
N ILE A 183 -10.98 -5.49 -14.63
CA ILE A 183 -11.93 -4.90 -15.58
C ILE A 183 -13.17 -5.80 -15.74
N GLY A 184 -14.35 -5.20 -15.67
CA GLY A 184 -15.64 -5.87 -15.78
C GLY A 184 -16.17 -6.44 -14.47
N HIS A 185 -15.36 -6.50 -13.42
CA HIS A 185 -15.78 -6.99 -12.13
C HIS A 185 -16.40 -5.89 -11.26
N LYS A 186 -17.20 -6.29 -10.29
CA LYS A 186 -17.78 -5.40 -9.30
C LYS A 186 -16.85 -5.20 -8.12
N ILE A 187 -16.68 -3.97 -7.74
CA ILE A 187 -15.90 -3.56 -6.56
C ILE A 187 -16.89 -3.14 -5.49
N HIS A 188 -16.82 -3.79 -4.32
CA HIS A 188 -17.76 -3.60 -3.23
C HIS A 188 -17.13 -2.81 -2.09
N PHE A 189 -17.89 -1.88 -1.55
CA PHE A 189 -17.53 -1.10 -0.37
C PHE A 189 -18.62 -1.18 0.67
N VAL A 190 -18.21 -1.10 1.93
CA VAL A 190 -19.11 -0.88 3.06
C VAL A 190 -18.66 0.31 3.88
N THR A 191 -19.64 0.93 4.56
CA THR A 191 -19.40 2.04 5.47
C THR A 191 -20.34 1.98 6.67
N GLN A 192 -19.84 2.41 7.83
CA GLN A 192 -20.58 2.51 9.06
C GLN A 192 -20.06 3.67 9.91
N SER A 193 -20.86 4.12 10.87
CA SER A 193 -20.37 5.02 11.90
C SER A 193 -19.70 4.24 13.02
N THR A 194 -18.60 4.79 13.53
CA THR A 194 -17.87 4.29 14.70
C THR A 194 -17.66 5.41 15.71
N SER A 195 -17.26 5.07 16.93
CA SER A 195 -16.93 6.05 17.96
C SER A 195 -15.57 5.74 18.58
N ASN A 196 -14.83 6.78 18.93
CA ASN A 196 -13.59 6.65 19.71
C ASN A 196 -13.85 6.09 21.13
N GLU A 197 -15.08 6.20 21.63
CA GLU A 197 -15.52 5.60 22.89
C GLU A 197 -15.94 4.15 22.62
N ARG A 198 -15.41 3.18 23.36
CA ARG A 198 -15.51 1.72 23.15
C ARG A 198 -16.91 1.09 23.18
N THR A 199 -18.00 1.80 22.98
CA THR A 199 -19.38 1.28 23.00
C THR A 199 -19.92 0.97 21.61
N LEU A 200 -19.26 0.04 20.90
CA LEU A 200 -19.65 -0.44 19.57
C LEU A 200 -21.08 -1.01 19.49
N SER A 201 -21.61 -1.58 20.57
CA SER A 201 -22.97 -2.15 20.58
C SER A 201 -24.07 -1.11 20.45
N PHE A 202 -23.86 0.08 20.99
CA PHE A 202 -24.83 1.17 20.94
C PHE A 202 -24.97 1.77 19.53
N LEU A 203 -23.86 1.93 18.81
CA LEU A 203 -23.86 2.54 17.47
C LEU A 203 -24.49 1.64 16.40
N ARG A 204 -24.44 0.32 16.56
CA ARG A 204 -25.17 -0.60 15.68
C ARG A 204 -26.68 -0.47 15.81
N GLN A 205 -27.18 -0.09 16.99
CA GLN A 205 -28.59 0.11 17.23
C GLN A 205 -29.07 1.52 16.84
N PHE A 206 -28.18 2.52 16.85
CA PHE A 206 -28.50 3.93 16.58
C PHE A 206 -27.46 4.53 15.63
N SER A 207 -27.41 4.01 14.40
CA SER A 207 -26.51 4.56 13.38
C SER A 207 -26.84 6.04 13.12
N PRO A 208 -25.88 6.96 13.21
CA PRO A 208 -26.08 8.35 12.78
C PRO A 208 -26.28 8.49 11.27
N ILE A 209 -25.97 7.46 10.48
CA ILE A 209 -26.07 7.49 9.02
C ILE A 209 -27.53 7.20 8.62
N SER A 210 -28.12 8.10 7.87
CA SER A 210 -29.42 7.90 7.21
C SER A 210 -29.28 7.77 5.69
N HIS A 211 -28.21 8.31 5.11
CA HIS A 211 -27.92 8.23 3.68
C HIS A 211 -26.43 8.07 3.46
N ALA A 212 -26.08 7.14 2.57
CA ALA A 212 -24.71 6.98 2.11
C ALA A 212 -24.66 6.80 0.58
N HIS A 213 -23.58 7.28 -0.03
CA HIS A 213 -23.31 7.07 -1.45
C HIS A 213 -21.82 7.14 -1.75
N MET A 214 -21.43 6.51 -2.84
CA MET A 214 -20.10 6.62 -3.41
C MET A 214 -20.12 7.60 -4.59
N LEU A 215 -19.15 8.49 -4.64
CA LEU A 215 -18.77 9.23 -5.83
C LEU A 215 -17.51 8.58 -6.39
N VAL A 216 -17.64 7.96 -7.55
CA VAL A 216 -16.54 7.21 -8.19
C VAL A 216 -15.99 8.04 -9.34
N THR A 217 -14.72 8.43 -9.24
CA THR A 217 -13.98 9.06 -10.33
C THR A 217 -13.22 7.98 -11.09
N ASN A 218 -13.55 7.84 -12.37
CA ASN A 218 -12.94 6.88 -13.28
C ASN A 218 -11.53 7.32 -13.71
N PRO A 219 -10.70 6.44 -14.29
CA PRO A 219 -9.37 6.79 -14.79
C PRO A 219 -9.34 7.91 -15.84
N ASP A 220 -10.44 8.11 -16.59
CA ASP A 220 -10.61 9.20 -17.58
C ASP A 220 -11.08 10.53 -16.96
N GLY A 221 -11.24 10.57 -15.63
CA GLY A 221 -11.72 11.74 -14.90
C GLY A 221 -13.25 11.87 -14.83
N SER A 222 -14.01 11.05 -15.53
CA SER A 222 -15.48 11.06 -15.45
C SER A 222 -15.96 10.55 -14.08
N GLN A 223 -17.08 11.09 -13.61
CA GLN A 223 -17.62 10.77 -12.28
C GLN A 223 -18.98 10.12 -12.35
N ASN A 224 -19.20 9.13 -11.50
CA ASN A 224 -20.47 8.46 -11.34
C ASN A 224 -20.84 8.37 -9.86
N LYS A 225 -22.15 8.51 -9.57
CA LYS A 225 -22.68 8.40 -8.21
C LYS A 225 -23.44 7.09 -8.04
N TYR A 226 -23.10 6.35 -6.97
CA TYR A 226 -23.73 5.08 -6.60
C TYR A 226 -24.28 5.15 -5.19
N SER A 227 -25.55 4.79 -5.00
CA SER A 227 -26.14 4.73 -3.67
C SER A 227 -25.61 3.54 -2.87
N MET A 228 -25.54 3.70 -1.55
CA MET A 228 -25.23 2.64 -0.61
C MET A 228 -26.46 2.37 0.27
N TYR A 229 -26.71 1.11 0.62
CA TYR A 229 -27.91 0.65 1.29
C TYR A 229 -27.58 -0.20 2.51
N ASP A 230 -28.44 -0.13 3.53
CA ASP A 230 -28.42 -0.99 4.72
C ASP A 230 -29.60 -1.98 4.60
N ASP A 231 -29.51 -2.87 3.60
CA ASP A 231 -30.63 -3.75 3.20
C ASP A 231 -30.27 -5.26 3.19
N GLY A 232 -29.04 -5.61 3.56
CA GLY A 232 -28.54 -6.98 3.59
C GLY A 232 -28.14 -7.56 2.25
N ASN A 233 -28.16 -6.77 1.15
CA ASN A 233 -27.92 -7.27 -0.21
C ASN A 233 -26.66 -6.72 -0.90
N HIS A 234 -26.22 -5.53 -0.57
CA HIS A 234 -25.13 -4.81 -1.25
C HIS A 234 -23.77 -5.00 -0.56
N GLY A 235 -23.55 -6.15 0.09
CA GLY A 235 -22.31 -6.48 0.79
C GLY A 235 -22.32 -6.13 2.28
N ASP A 236 -23.44 -5.65 2.81
CA ASP A 236 -23.67 -5.36 4.24
C ASP A 236 -24.13 -6.59 5.03
N ASN A 237 -24.52 -7.69 4.36
CA ASN A 237 -24.92 -9.00 4.90
C ASN A 237 -26.16 -9.00 5.83
N ARG A 238 -26.60 -7.86 6.36
CA ARG A 238 -27.76 -7.80 7.28
C ARG A 238 -28.43 -6.43 7.23
N ALA A 239 -29.74 -6.44 6.93
CA ALA A 239 -30.53 -5.22 6.89
C ALA A 239 -30.69 -4.55 8.26
N ASN A 240 -30.65 -3.23 8.29
CA ASN A 240 -30.91 -2.36 9.44
C ASN A 240 -29.93 -2.59 10.62
N ASP A 241 -28.65 -2.86 10.33
CA ASP A 241 -27.62 -3.00 11.35
C ASP A 241 -26.61 -1.82 11.38
N GLY A 242 -26.86 -0.81 10.54
CA GLY A 242 -26.04 0.40 10.45
C GLY A 242 -24.82 0.28 9.54
N LEU A 243 -24.65 -0.86 8.87
CA LEU A 243 -23.62 -1.08 7.86
C LEU A 243 -24.23 -0.86 6.47
N PHE A 244 -23.76 0.14 5.74
CA PHE A 244 -24.22 0.46 4.39
C PHE A 244 -23.28 -0.14 3.34
N GLY A 245 -23.83 -0.91 2.41
CA GLY A 245 -23.10 -1.53 1.31
C GLY A 245 -23.43 -0.93 -0.03
N GLY A 246 -22.45 -0.95 -0.96
CA GLY A 246 -22.62 -0.52 -2.34
C GLY A 246 -21.54 -1.06 -3.25
N ASP A 247 -21.81 -1.10 -4.55
CA ASP A 247 -20.86 -1.57 -5.54
C ASP A 247 -20.87 -0.72 -6.82
N PHE A 248 -19.79 -0.82 -7.58
CA PHE A 248 -19.72 -0.32 -8.95
C PHE A 248 -18.93 -1.29 -9.83
N SER A 249 -19.20 -1.28 -11.14
CA SER A 249 -18.43 -2.06 -12.11
C SER A 249 -17.28 -1.24 -12.67
N ALA A 250 -16.06 -1.74 -12.56
CA ALA A 250 -14.87 -1.10 -13.13
C ALA A 250 -14.74 -1.47 -14.61
N LEU A 251 -14.92 -0.51 -15.51
CA LEU A 251 -14.97 -0.75 -16.96
C LEU A 251 -13.66 -0.44 -17.69
N GLN A 252 -12.70 0.15 -17.00
CA GLN A 252 -11.39 0.55 -17.55
C GLN A 252 -10.27 0.12 -16.61
N SER A 253 -9.08 -0.15 -17.14
CA SER A 253 -7.87 -0.28 -16.32
C SER A 253 -7.39 1.11 -15.87
N GLY A 254 -6.78 1.16 -14.70
CA GLY A 254 -6.23 2.40 -14.14
C GLY A 254 -6.65 2.64 -12.70
N GLY A 255 -6.43 3.86 -12.23
CA GLY A 255 -6.75 4.26 -10.87
C GLY A 255 -8.14 4.86 -10.75
N TYR A 256 -8.96 4.27 -9.90
CA TYR A 256 -10.25 4.82 -9.49
C TYR A 256 -10.11 5.52 -8.14
N THR A 257 -10.75 6.67 -7.98
CA THR A 257 -10.95 7.29 -6.67
C THR A 257 -12.40 7.08 -6.25
N VAL A 258 -12.61 6.51 -5.07
CA VAL A 258 -13.93 6.26 -4.50
C VAL A 258 -14.09 7.11 -3.26
N GLN A 259 -14.87 8.19 -3.35
CA GLN A 259 -15.26 9.00 -2.22
C GLN A 259 -16.58 8.49 -1.67
N ILE A 260 -16.57 8.00 -0.43
CA ILE A 260 -17.77 7.61 0.29
C ILE A 260 -18.26 8.81 1.10
N ASN A 261 -19.51 9.18 0.90
CA ASN A 261 -20.19 10.27 1.57
C ASN A 261 -21.32 9.70 2.43
N ALA A 262 -21.31 9.98 3.72
CA ALA A 262 -22.33 9.54 4.66
C ALA A 262 -22.91 10.72 5.44
N SER A 263 -24.23 10.80 5.51
CA SER A 263 -24.96 11.89 6.16
C SER A 263 -26.10 11.39 7.02
N GLY A 264 -26.48 12.20 8.02
CA GLY A 264 -27.57 11.90 8.92
C GLY A 264 -27.54 12.77 10.17
N LYS A 265 -27.82 12.16 11.34
CA LYS A 265 -27.84 12.88 12.61
C LYS A 265 -27.17 12.04 13.70
N ASN A 266 -26.35 12.69 14.49
CA ASN A 266 -25.80 12.13 15.71
C ASN A 266 -26.89 11.87 16.75
N PRO A 267 -26.67 10.99 17.76
CA PRO A 267 -27.64 10.72 18.82
C PRO A 267 -28.07 11.96 19.62
N ASP A 268 -27.28 13.00 19.66
CA ASP A 268 -27.58 14.30 20.29
C ASP A 268 -28.37 15.26 19.39
N GLY A 269 -28.74 14.84 18.17
CA GLY A 269 -29.48 15.61 17.19
C GLY A 269 -28.66 16.54 16.30
N THR A 270 -27.35 16.63 16.53
CA THR A 270 -26.44 17.41 15.67
C THR A 270 -26.28 16.75 14.30
N PRO A 271 -25.94 17.49 13.24
CA PRO A 271 -25.74 16.90 11.92
C PRO A 271 -24.56 15.94 11.93
N PHE A 272 -24.68 14.82 11.20
CA PHE A 272 -23.59 13.93 10.86
C PHE A 272 -23.32 14.06 9.36
N TYR A 273 -22.11 14.41 8.99
CA TYR A 273 -21.63 14.33 7.61
C TYR A 273 -20.13 14.05 7.62
N ARG A 274 -19.75 12.94 6.98
CA ARG A 274 -18.34 12.52 6.88
C ARG A 274 -18.07 11.96 5.50
N THR A 275 -16.84 12.12 5.06
CA THR A 275 -16.36 11.51 3.81
C THR A 275 -15.11 10.69 4.07
N SER A 276 -14.92 9.65 3.29
CA SER A 276 -13.66 8.90 3.22
C SER A 276 -13.31 8.63 1.79
N GLU A 277 -12.03 8.60 1.47
CA GLU A 277 -11.56 8.35 0.12
C GLU A 277 -10.71 7.10 0.03
N HIS A 278 -10.91 6.34 -1.04
CA HIS A 278 -10.17 5.13 -1.35
C HIS A 278 -9.62 5.21 -2.76
N PHE A 279 -8.34 4.92 -2.91
CA PHE A 279 -7.75 4.69 -4.22
C PHE A 279 -7.80 3.20 -4.55
N VAL A 280 -8.33 2.87 -5.72
CA VAL A 280 -8.55 1.51 -6.19
C VAL A 280 -7.89 1.32 -7.54
N PRO A 281 -6.73 0.64 -7.62
CA PRO A 281 -6.16 0.23 -8.90
C PRO A 281 -7.01 -0.87 -9.50
N VAL A 282 -7.30 -0.78 -10.78
CA VAL A 282 -7.99 -1.80 -11.58
C VAL A 282 -7.07 -2.22 -12.71
N ILE A 283 -6.89 -3.53 -12.88
CA ILE A 283 -5.99 -4.11 -13.87
C ILE A 283 -6.75 -5.02 -14.83
N GLU A 284 -6.10 -5.36 -15.92
CA GLU A 284 -6.61 -6.33 -16.88
C GLU A 284 -6.41 -7.76 -16.37
N GLN A 285 -7.30 -8.67 -16.80
CA GLN A 285 -7.15 -10.11 -16.58
C GLN A 285 -6.12 -10.67 -17.55
N THR A 286 -4.84 -10.61 -17.20
CA THR A 286 -3.73 -10.98 -18.09
C THR A 286 -3.48 -12.48 -18.20
N ILE A 287 -3.99 -13.26 -17.23
CA ILE A 287 -3.82 -14.72 -17.19
C ILE A 287 -5.11 -15.44 -16.78
N SER A 288 -5.26 -16.66 -17.25
CA SER A 288 -6.28 -17.60 -16.78
C SER A 288 -5.69 -19.01 -16.65
N LEU A 289 -6.34 -19.87 -15.85
CA LEU A 289 -5.87 -21.26 -15.75
C LEU A 289 -6.15 -22.03 -17.05
N GLY A 290 -5.12 -22.65 -17.60
CA GLY A 290 -5.23 -23.62 -18.69
C GLY A 290 -5.67 -25.01 -18.22
N SER A 291 -5.61 -25.28 -16.91
CA SER A 291 -6.01 -26.54 -16.28
C SER A 291 -6.49 -26.30 -14.85
N ASN A 292 -7.51 -27.05 -14.41
CA ASN A 292 -7.96 -27.07 -13.01
C ASN A 292 -7.06 -27.93 -12.08
N LYS A 293 -5.93 -28.42 -12.58
CA LYS A 293 -4.95 -29.21 -11.82
C LYS A 293 -3.58 -28.60 -12.00
N ALA A 294 -2.79 -28.60 -10.95
CA ALA A 294 -1.36 -28.38 -11.02
C ALA A 294 -0.61 -29.71 -11.15
N SER A 295 0.60 -29.68 -11.68
CA SER A 295 1.47 -30.84 -11.78
C SER A 295 2.75 -30.63 -11.00
N ALA A 296 3.29 -31.69 -10.40
CA ALA A 296 4.58 -31.66 -9.73
C ALA A 296 5.52 -32.71 -10.32
N ALA A 297 6.76 -32.32 -10.55
CA ALA A 297 7.82 -33.18 -11.03
C ALA A 297 9.09 -33.00 -10.19
N THR A 298 9.80 -34.08 -9.94
CA THR A 298 11.11 -34.06 -9.25
C THR A 298 12.14 -33.38 -10.14
N ILE A 299 12.83 -32.36 -9.61
CA ILE A 299 13.90 -31.65 -10.30
C ILE A 299 15.28 -31.88 -9.69
N SER A 300 15.32 -32.32 -8.43
CA SER A 300 16.54 -32.75 -7.75
C SER A 300 16.23 -33.76 -6.64
N ASP A 301 17.24 -34.22 -5.92
CA ASP A 301 17.09 -35.21 -4.84
C ASP A 301 16.11 -34.78 -3.73
N ASN A 302 15.91 -33.46 -3.54
CA ASN A 302 15.05 -32.90 -2.48
C ASN A 302 13.98 -31.94 -2.98
N ARG A 303 13.86 -31.70 -4.31
CA ARG A 303 12.97 -30.64 -4.80
C ARG A 303 11.97 -31.12 -5.83
N LEU A 304 10.77 -30.60 -5.66
CA LEU A 304 9.66 -30.69 -6.62
C LEU A 304 9.48 -29.33 -7.29
N ASN A 305 9.34 -29.34 -8.61
CA ASN A 305 8.77 -28.22 -9.35
C ASN A 305 7.26 -28.40 -9.45
N ILE A 306 6.49 -27.42 -8.99
CA ILE A 306 5.03 -27.35 -9.12
C ILE A 306 4.72 -26.39 -10.23
N ALA A 307 4.03 -26.86 -11.28
CA ALA A 307 3.70 -26.11 -12.47
C ALA A 307 2.19 -25.87 -12.58
N PHE A 308 1.81 -24.61 -12.79
CA PHE A 308 0.47 -24.17 -13.12
C PHE A 308 0.40 -23.87 -14.62
N ASN A 309 -0.38 -24.63 -15.37
CA ASN A 309 -0.64 -24.32 -16.77
C ASN A 309 -1.53 -23.08 -16.86
N VAL A 310 -1.11 -22.09 -17.60
CA VAL A 310 -1.82 -20.83 -17.76
C VAL A 310 -1.98 -20.48 -19.25
N ASN A 311 -3.13 -19.88 -19.58
CA ASN A 311 -3.29 -19.12 -20.80
C ASN A 311 -2.99 -17.66 -20.46
N HIS A 312 -2.29 -16.96 -21.31
CA HIS A 312 -1.91 -15.56 -21.10
C HIS A 312 -2.06 -14.74 -22.38
N ASP A 313 -2.27 -13.46 -22.21
CA ASP A 313 -2.20 -12.51 -23.30
C ASP A 313 -0.72 -12.21 -23.60
N LEU A 314 -0.31 -12.46 -24.85
CA LEU A 314 1.07 -12.22 -25.29
C LEU A 314 1.43 -10.73 -25.33
N GLU A 315 0.44 -9.84 -25.39
CA GLU A 315 0.64 -8.39 -25.39
C GLU A 315 0.69 -7.81 -23.97
N ALA A 316 0.44 -8.63 -22.93
CA ALA A 316 0.45 -8.18 -21.55
C ALA A 316 1.84 -7.65 -21.14
N THR A 317 1.87 -6.43 -20.64
CA THR A 317 3.11 -5.75 -20.22
C THR A 317 3.67 -6.28 -18.90
N ASN A 318 2.85 -6.91 -18.07
CA ASN A 318 3.25 -7.49 -16.80
C ASN A 318 3.72 -8.93 -16.98
N THR A 319 5.00 -9.14 -16.73
CA THR A 319 5.64 -10.46 -16.90
C THR A 319 5.87 -11.19 -15.58
N ASN A 320 5.59 -10.58 -14.44
CA ASN A 320 5.85 -11.14 -13.12
C ASN A 320 4.56 -11.34 -12.31
N TYR A 321 4.45 -12.50 -11.70
CA TYR A 321 3.32 -12.91 -10.88
C TYR A 321 3.80 -13.40 -9.51
N ARG A 322 3.08 -13.02 -8.44
CA ARG A 322 3.29 -13.58 -7.10
C ARG A 322 2.37 -14.78 -6.95
N ILE A 323 2.93 -15.95 -6.65
CA ILE A 323 2.19 -17.17 -6.35
C ILE A 323 2.20 -17.37 -4.84
N ILE A 324 1.06 -17.71 -4.26
CA ILE A 324 0.92 -18.15 -2.87
C ILE A 324 -0.05 -19.34 -2.85
N ALA A 325 0.31 -20.41 -2.16
CA ALA A 325 -0.57 -21.56 -1.97
C ALA A 325 -0.24 -22.30 -0.66
N GLU A 326 -1.21 -23.01 -0.12
CA GLU A 326 -1.03 -24.00 0.94
C GLU A 326 -0.89 -25.39 0.31
N VAL A 327 0.05 -26.18 0.78
CA VAL A 327 0.25 -27.57 0.37
C VAL A 327 -0.32 -28.49 1.43
N TRP A 328 -1.20 -29.37 1.03
CA TRP A 328 -1.87 -30.35 1.86
C TRP A 328 -1.64 -31.76 1.32
N GLY A 329 -1.58 -32.77 2.18
CA GLY A 329 -1.33 -34.14 1.78
C GLY A 329 -2.10 -35.16 2.60
N LYS A 330 -2.33 -36.34 2.00
CA LYS A 330 -2.98 -37.44 2.70
C LYS A 330 -2.03 -38.02 3.75
N ASN A 331 -2.55 -38.35 4.93
CA ASN A 331 -1.78 -38.97 6.02
C ASN A 331 -1.32 -40.39 5.65
N ASN A 332 -0.03 -40.71 5.91
CA ASN A 332 0.54 -42.02 5.71
C ASN A 332 0.23 -43.04 6.86
N SER A 333 -0.31 -42.57 7.98
CA SER A 333 -0.57 -43.46 9.11
C SER A 333 -1.67 -44.45 8.78
N SER A 334 -1.44 -45.73 9.02
CA SER A 334 -2.36 -46.85 8.90
C SER A 334 -3.55 -46.83 9.91
N GLU A 335 -3.67 -45.77 10.68
CA GLU A 335 -4.82 -45.56 11.57
C GLU A 335 -6.04 -45.08 10.76
N GLN A 336 -6.48 -45.94 9.83
CA GLN A 336 -7.67 -45.72 9.00
C GLN A 336 -9.01 -45.75 9.77
N ASN A 337 -9.00 -45.91 11.08
CA ASN A 337 -10.20 -46.25 11.88
C ASN A 337 -10.62 -45.23 12.94
N LYS A 338 -10.18 -43.98 12.86
CA LYS A 338 -10.85 -42.94 13.67
C LYS A 338 -11.79 -42.12 12.80
N LEU A 339 -13.03 -42.61 12.69
CA LEU A 339 -14.17 -41.81 12.26
C LEU A 339 -14.22 -40.54 13.10
N SER A 340 -14.06 -39.38 12.48
CA SER A 340 -14.41 -38.13 13.13
C SER A 340 -15.94 -38.11 13.33
N TYR A 341 -16.39 -37.54 14.43
CA TYR A 341 -17.78 -37.49 14.89
C TYR A 341 -18.76 -36.88 13.86
N ASP A 342 -18.26 -36.25 12.79
CA ASP A 342 -19.04 -35.51 11.80
C ASP A 342 -19.13 -36.20 10.42
N GLY A 343 -18.63 -37.43 10.27
CA GLY A 343 -18.73 -38.16 8.99
C GLY A 343 -17.99 -37.54 7.79
N VAL A 344 -17.16 -36.48 8.01
CA VAL A 344 -16.35 -35.82 6.99
C VAL A 344 -14.99 -36.49 6.90
N GLU A 345 -14.61 -36.90 5.68
CA GLU A 345 -13.32 -37.50 5.38
C GLU A 345 -12.15 -36.53 5.65
N ASN A 346 -11.68 -36.46 6.90
CA ASN A 346 -10.52 -35.66 7.26
C ASN A 346 -9.22 -36.43 7.06
N TYR A 347 -8.94 -36.84 5.81
CA TYR A 347 -7.68 -37.55 5.47
C TYR A 347 -6.54 -36.61 5.07
N MET A 348 -6.81 -35.30 4.84
CA MET A 348 -5.82 -34.34 4.41
C MET A 348 -5.30 -33.54 5.60
N LYS A 349 -3.98 -33.40 5.70
CA LYS A 349 -3.30 -32.58 6.71
C LYS A 349 -2.44 -31.51 6.05
N PRO A 350 -2.23 -30.37 6.74
CA PRO A 350 -1.38 -29.29 6.24
C PRO A 350 0.10 -29.74 6.22
N ILE A 351 0.83 -29.33 5.19
CA ILE A 351 2.25 -29.61 5.01
C ILE A 351 3.06 -28.33 5.15
N SER A 352 2.81 -27.36 4.29
CA SER A 352 3.51 -26.08 4.26
C SER A 352 2.70 -25.06 3.44
N TRP A 353 3.01 -23.79 3.60
CA TRP A 353 2.70 -22.78 2.57
C TRP A 353 3.90 -22.63 1.64
N ILE A 354 3.64 -22.20 0.40
CA ILE A 354 4.65 -21.89 -0.61
C ILE A 354 4.37 -20.52 -1.23
N SER A 355 5.42 -19.77 -1.60
CA SER A 355 5.29 -18.51 -2.32
C SER A 355 6.54 -18.19 -3.14
N THR A 356 6.35 -17.53 -4.29
CA THR A 356 7.44 -16.98 -5.11
C THR A 356 6.93 -15.85 -5.97
N ILE A 357 7.85 -15.06 -6.55
CA ILE A 357 7.56 -14.21 -7.71
C ILE A 357 8.23 -14.84 -8.92
N THR A 358 7.46 -15.10 -9.98
CA THR A 358 7.91 -15.79 -11.18
C THR A 358 7.29 -15.19 -12.44
N SER A 359 7.89 -15.48 -13.59
CA SER A 359 7.35 -15.16 -14.92
C SER A 359 6.80 -16.42 -15.60
N ILE A 360 6.02 -16.21 -16.65
CA ILE A 360 5.51 -17.32 -17.47
C ILE A 360 6.65 -17.86 -18.35
N GLU A 361 6.87 -19.16 -18.26
CA GLU A 361 7.77 -19.91 -19.13
C GLU A 361 7.01 -21.10 -19.75
N ASN A 362 7.00 -21.20 -21.07
CA ASN A 362 6.31 -22.28 -21.80
C ASN A 362 4.83 -22.46 -21.40
N ASN A 363 4.09 -21.38 -21.24
CA ASN A 363 2.70 -21.35 -20.77
C ASN A 363 2.52 -21.93 -19.35
N GLN A 364 3.56 -21.85 -18.52
CA GLN A 364 3.53 -22.31 -17.14
C GLN A 364 4.08 -21.25 -16.19
N LEU A 365 3.49 -21.22 -15.01
CA LEU A 365 4.05 -20.56 -13.83
C LEU A 365 4.61 -21.65 -12.91
N ASN A 366 5.85 -21.51 -12.51
CA ASN A 366 6.59 -22.53 -11.76
C ASN A 366 6.93 -22.04 -10.35
N ILE A 367 6.80 -22.93 -9.38
CA ILE A 367 7.21 -22.75 -7.99
C ILE A 367 7.83 -24.05 -7.46
N GLU A 368 8.86 -23.96 -6.66
CA GLU A 368 9.51 -25.13 -6.09
C GLU A 368 9.07 -25.37 -4.63
N LEU A 369 9.02 -26.67 -4.27
CA LEU A 369 8.82 -27.13 -2.90
C LEU A 369 9.94 -28.09 -2.52
N ASP A 370 10.55 -27.90 -1.34
CA ASP A 370 11.46 -28.87 -0.75
C ASP A 370 10.67 -30.06 -0.20
N ALA A 371 11.01 -31.28 -0.65
CA ALA A 371 10.29 -32.49 -0.30
C ALA A 371 10.40 -32.86 1.19
N ARG A 372 11.40 -32.33 1.91
CA ARG A 372 11.53 -32.51 3.37
C ARG A 372 10.32 -31.99 4.14
N TRP A 373 9.58 -31.01 3.61
CA TRP A 373 8.30 -30.58 4.19
C TRP A 373 7.25 -31.69 4.16
N ILE A 374 7.20 -32.50 3.07
CA ILE A 374 6.27 -33.63 2.93
C ILE A 374 6.65 -34.73 3.92
N GLU A 375 7.96 -35.02 4.04
CA GLU A 375 8.46 -36.00 5.01
C GLU A 375 8.19 -35.58 6.45
N MET A 376 8.49 -34.32 6.81
CA MET A 376 8.23 -33.75 8.13
C MET A 376 6.75 -33.87 8.51
N ALA A 377 5.88 -33.66 7.55
CA ALA A 377 4.45 -33.83 7.72
C ALA A 377 4.01 -35.30 7.75
N ASN A 378 4.88 -36.29 7.48
CA ASN A 378 4.53 -37.70 7.28
C ASN A 378 3.33 -37.85 6.33
N ALA A 379 3.37 -37.18 5.16
CA ALA A 379 2.33 -37.18 4.16
C ALA A 379 2.67 -38.09 2.98
N SER A 380 1.63 -38.62 2.31
CA SER A 380 1.76 -39.41 1.09
C SER A 380 1.85 -38.53 -0.16
N GLU A 381 2.01 -39.16 -1.32
CA GLU A 381 2.05 -38.53 -2.64
C GLU A 381 0.70 -37.92 -3.10
N PHE A 382 -0.40 -38.21 -2.41
CA PHE A 382 -1.69 -37.58 -2.70
C PHE A 382 -1.72 -36.18 -2.12
N LEU A 383 -1.34 -35.20 -2.98
CA LEU A 383 -1.22 -33.80 -2.61
C LEU A 383 -2.36 -32.94 -3.19
N GLU A 384 -2.68 -31.88 -2.50
CA GLU A 384 -3.66 -30.87 -2.91
C GLU A 384 -3.11 -29.47 -2.54
N LEU A 385 -3.31 -28.51 -3.42
CA LEU A 385 -3.08 -27.11 -3.13
C LEU A 385 -4.38 -26.49 -2.63
N ARG A 386 -4.31 -25.64 -1.61
CA ARG A 386 -5.43 -24.85 -1.09
C ARG A 386 -5.09 -23.38 -1.03
N ASN A 387 -6.13 -22.55 -0.99
CA ASN A 387 -5.98 -21.09 -0.93
C ASN A 387 -4.98 -20.57 -1.96
N VAL A 388 -5.04 -21.13 -3.18
CA VAL A 388 -4.14 -20.74 -4.28
C VAL A 388 -4.49 -19.34 -4.72
N ARG A 389 -3.48 -18.48 -4.76
CA ARG A 389 -3.56 -17.14 -5.32
C ARG A 389 -2.39 -16.92 -6.28
N ILE A 390 -2.72 -16.47 -7.48
CA ILE A 390 -1.75 -15.96 -8.45
C ILE A 390 -2.10 -14.49 -8.67
N GLU A 391 -1.21 -13.61 -8.29
CA GLU A 391 -1.44 -12.18 -8.18
C GLU A 391 -0.51 -11.40 -9.10
N ASP A 392 -0.95 -10.22 -9.53
CA ASP A 392 -0.06 -9.23 -10.12
C ASP A 392 1.03 -8.85 -9.11
N ALA A 393 2.30 -8.92 -9.51
CA ALA A 393 3.42 -8.71 -8.57
C ALA A 393 3.63 -7.24 -8.17
N ASN A 394 3.02 -6.29 -8.87
CA ASN A 394 3.16 -4.86 -8.59
C ASN A 394 2.03 -4.31 -7.71
N HIS A 395 0.80 -4.78 -7.93
CA HIS A 395 -0.39 -4.31 -7.20
C HIS A 395 -0.87 -5.29 -6.14
N PHE A 396 -0.39 -6.54 -6.17
CA PHE A 396 -0.82 -7.63 -5.27
C PHE A 396 -2.33 -7.93 -5.38
N ILE A 397 -2.85 -7.75 -6.60
CA ILE A 397 -4.24 -8.04 -6.96
C ILE A 397 -4.32 -9.48 -7.44
N PRO A 398 -5.21 -10.31 -6.88
CA PRO A 398 -5.42 -11.67 -7.35
C PRO A 398 -6.00 -11.70 -8.77
N LEU A 399 -5.30 -12.34 -9.69
CA LEU A 399 -5.78 -12.65 -11.04
C LEU A 399 -6.43 -14.04 -11.08
N ILE A 400 -5.94 -14.96 -10.26
CA ILE A 400 -6.48 -16.32 -10.12
C ILE A 400 -6.58 -16.64 -8.62
N THR A 401 -7.75 -17.10 -8.21
CA THR A 401 -7.98 -17.66 -6.88
C THR A 401 -8.63 -19.02 -6.98
N LYS A 402 -8.17 -20.00 -6.18
CA LYS A 402 -8.77 -21.33 -6.06
C LYS A 402 -8.73 -21.80 -4.61
N ASP A 403 -9.88 -22.15 -4.06
CA ASP A 403 -9.96 -22.71 -2.71
C ASP A 403 -9.23 -24.05 -2.62
N LYS A 404 -9.39 -24.89 -3.67
CA LYS A 404 -8.76 -26.20 -3.79
C LYS A 404 -8.34 -26.48 -5.23
N MET A 405 -7.18 -27.10 -5.38
CA MET A 405 -6.63 -27.54 -6.67
C MET A 405 -5.87 -28.85 -6.49
N PRO A 406 -6.27 -29.95 -7.16
CA PRO A 406 -5.52 -31.19 -7.12
C PRO A 406 -4.08 -30.99 -7.64
N LEU A 407 -3.11 -31.61 -6.98
CA LEU A 407 -1.71 -31.63 -7.38
C LEU A 407 -1.34 -33.04 -7.84
N THR A 408 -1.15 -33.20 -9.16
CA THR A 408 -0.72 -34.48 -9.75
C THR A 408 0.80 -34.58 -9.61
N VAL A 409 1.27 -35.57 -8.87
CA VAL A 409 2.70 -35.84 -8.65
C VAL A 409 3.12 -37.03 -9.50
N ALA A 410 4.09 -36.83 -10.38
CA ALA A 410 4.62 -37.90 -11.21
C ALA A 410 5.46 -38.89 -10.40
N SER A 411 6.30 -38.38 -9.49
CA SER A 411 7.06 -39.15 -8.50
C SER A 411 7.55 -38.21 -7.41
N LEU A 412 7.59 -38.67 -6.16
CA LEU A 412 8.28 -37.97 -5.09
C LEU A 412 9.80 -38.18 -5.22
N PRO A 413 10.62 -37.18 -4.86
CA PRO A 413 12.06 -37.36 -4.78
C PRO A 413 12.42 -38.53 -3.87
N GLN A 414 13.30 -39.43 -4.33
CA GLN A 414 13.89 -40.45 -3.46
C GLN A 414 15.02 -39.81 -2.69
N MET A 415 14.73 -39.33 -1.48
CA MET A 415 15.74 -38.73 -0.64
C MET A 415 16.82 -39.76 -0.27
N LYS A 416 18.03 -39.56 -0.84
CA LYS A 416 19.16 -40.46 -0.59
C LYS A 416 19.63 -40.37 0.87
N SER A 417 19.28 -41.36 1.65
CA SER A 417 20.00 -41.95 2.80
C SER A 417 20.54 -41.05 3.94
N LYS A 418 20.22 -39.78 4.06
CA LYS A 418 20.35 -39.12 5.38
C LYS A 418 18.95 -38.95 5.95
N LYS A 419 18.70 -39.72 7.01
CA LYS A 419 17.47 -39.58 7.79
C LYS A 419 17.31 -38.12 8.17
N PHE A 420 16.23 -37.49 7.65
CA PHE A 420 15.92 -36.12 7.99
C PHE A 420 15.69 -36.02 9.49
N ASP A 421 16.39 -35.11 10.15
CA ASP A 421 16.37 -34.96 11.62
C ASP A 421 15.17 -34.14 12.14
N GLY A 422 14.30 -33.65 11.23
CA GLY A 422 13.14 -32.83 11.57
C GLY A 422 13.45 -31.33 11.71
N SER A 423 14.68 -30.90 11.48
CA SER A 423 15.05 -29.49 11.59
C SER A 423 14.71 -28.69 10.29
N ILE A 424 14.08 -27.54 10.44
CA ILE A 424 13.80 -26.64 9.32
C ILE A 424 15.08 -25.87 8.97
N THR A 425 15.55 -26.02 7.73
CA THR A 425 16.74 -25.34 7.22
C THR A 425 16.41 -24.10 6.41
N GLU A 426 17.38 -23.20 6.24
CA GLU A 426 17.24 -22.01 5.37
C GLU A 426 16.88 -22.42 3.93
N GLU A 427 17.48 -23.50 3.42
CA GLU A 427 17.21 -24.04 2.09
C GLU A 427 15.75 -24.52 1.94
N MET A 428 15.18 -25.16 2.97
CA MET A 428 13.76 -25.55 2.97
C MET A 428 12.84 -24.32 2.90
N MET A 429 13.23 -23.23 3.54
CA MET A 429 12.41 -22.01 3.62
C MET A 429 12.56 -21.08 2.41
N LEU A 430 13.74 -20.99 1.81
CA LEU A 430 14.06 -19.95 0.82
C LEU A 430 14.37 -20.49 -0.58
N GLY A 431 14.52 -21.80 -0.72
CA GLY A 431 15.09 -22.39 -1.91
C GLY A 431 16.61 -22.45 -1.91
N GLU A 432 17.18 -23.00 -2.96
CA GLU A 432 18.61 -23.13 -3.11
C GLU A 432 19.27 -21.75 -3.31
N LYS A 433 20.21 -21.44 -2.42
CA LYS A 433 20.91 -20.14 -2.48
C LYS A 433 21.92 -20.14 -3.63
N PRO A 434 21.83 -19.15 -4.55
CA PRO A 434 22.76 -19.08 -5.67
C PRO A 434 24.20 -18.92 -5.22
N VAL A 435 25.09 -19.70 -5.81
CA VAL A 435 26.54 -19.56 -5.58
C VAL A 435 27.04 -18.26 -6.24
N GLN A 436 27.64 -17.37 -5.46
CA GLN A 436 28.30 -16.20 -6.03
C GLN A 436 29.58 -16.63 -6.76
N THR A 437 29.58 -16.53 -8.07
CA THR A 437 30.78 -16.74 -8.89
C THR A 437 31.60 -15.45 -8.95
N SER A 438 32.90 -15.55 -9.30
CA SER A 438 33.77 -14.38 -9.47
C SER A 438 33.23 -13.35 -10.48
N ALA A 439 32.40 -13.77 -11.44
CA ALA A 439 31.72 -12.90 -12.41
C ALA A 439 30.48 -12.18 -11.86
N THR A 440 29.90 -12.69 -10.77
CA THR A 440 28.68 -12.13 -10.16
C THR A 440 28.93 -11.50 -8.78
N LYS A 441 30.17 -11.65 -8.28
CA LYS A 441 30.57 -11.18 -6.96
C LYS A 441 30.95 -9.70 -7.03
N GLY A 442 30.19 -8.84 -6.33
CA GLY A 442 30.57 -7.45 -6.12
C GLY A 442 31.82 -7.30 -5.24
N VAL A 443 32.19 -6.08 -4.87
CA VAL A 443 33.40 -5.81 -4.06
C VAL A 443 33.01 -5.25 -2.69
N GLY A 444 33.41 -5.96 -1.63
CA GLY A 444 33.26 -5.49 -0.25
C GLY A 444 31.80 -5.44 0.25
N THR A 445 31.59 -4.67 1.28
CA THR A 445 30.28 -4.48 1.95
C THR A 445 29.85 -3.02 1.88
N LYS A 446 28.54 -2.75 1.99
CA LYS A 446 28.00 -1.39 1.96
C LYS A 446 26.76 -1.26 2.82
N LEU A 447 26.48 -0.06 3.31
CA LEU A 447 25.21 0.32 3.90
C LEU A 447 24.45 1.20 2.91
N LEU A 448 23.31 0.72 2.41
CA LEU A 448 22.51 1.47 1.44
C LEU A 448 21.54 2.39 2.19
N LEU A 449 21.52 3.67 1.84
CA LEU A 449 20.58 4.65 2.33
C LEU A 449 19.47 4.81 1.30
N VAL A 450 18.27 4.32 1.62
CA VAL A 450 17.12 4.24 0.70
C VAL A 450 16.04 5.22 1.14
N HIS A 451 15.62 6.07 0.22
CA HIS A 451 14.52 7.02 0.41
C HIS A 451 13.14 6.38 0.16
N GLY A 452 12.07 7.18 0.20
CA GLY A 452 10.69 6.72 0.02
C GLY A 452 10.04 7.12 -1.31
N TYR A 453 8.70 7.05 -1.34
CA TYR A 453 7.83 7.49 -2.41
C TYR A 453 7.98 9.00 -2.63
N CYS A 454 8.04 9.44 -3.90
CA CYS A 454 8.10 10.85 -4.31
C CYS A 454 9.17 11.69 -3.58
N SER A 455 10.19 11.03 -3.05
CA SER A 455 11.15 11.63 -2.14
C SER A 455 12.28 12.32 -2.87
N SER A 456 12.72 13.43 -2.32
CA SER A 456 14.01 14.09 -2.61
C SER A 456 15.17 13.37 -1.89
N ASP A 457 16.34 14.00 -1.80
CA ASP A 457 17.54 13.47 -1.13
C ASP A 457 17.45 13.59 0.41
N VAL A 458 16.54 12.85 1.04
CA VAL A 458 16.30 12.89 2.50
C VAL A 458 17.51 12.44 3.33
N TRP A 459 18.44 11.68 2.75
CA TRP A 459 19.63 11.19 3.41
C TRP A 459 20.89 12.01 3.10
N GLY A 460 20.87 12.87 2.06
CA GLY A 460 22.04 13.61 1.60
C GLY A 460 22.72 14.41 2.69
N PRO A 461 22.00 15.28 3.43
CA PRO A 461 22.56 16.07 4.50
C PRO A 461 23.13 15.23 5.66
N TYR A 462 22.69 13.98 5.80
CA TYR A 462 23.00 13.11 6.95
C TYR A 462 23.85 11.90 6.61
N GLN A 463 24.29 11.74 5.36
CA GLN A 463 25.07 10.58 4.92
C GLN A 463 26.32 10.35 5.77
N GLY A 464 26.99 11.42 6.23
CA GLY A 464 28.18 11.33 7.10
C GLY A 464 27.95 10.68 8.46
N GLN A 465 26.69 10.48 8.87
CA GLN A 465 26.32 9.79 10.11
C GLN A 465 26.27 8.27 9.97
N PHE A 466 26.42 7.75 8.75
CA PHE A 466 26.38 6.33 8.42
C PHE A 466 27.73 5.84 7.91
N SER A 467 28.31 4.90 8.64
CA SER A 467 29.59 4.31 8.24
C SER A 467 29.48 3.51 6.95
N ASN A 468 30.45 3.66 6.04
CA ASN A 468 30.53 2.90 4.81
C ASN A 468 29.25 2.89 3.97
N SER A 469 28.57 4.04 3.87
CA SER A 469 27.26 4.18 3.23
C SER A 469 27.34 4.56 1.74
N ALA A 470 26.28 4.22 1.00
CA ALA A 470 26.01 4.70 -0.35
C ALA A 470 24.53 5.08 -0.45
N LYS A 471 24.23 6.23 -1.05
CA LYS A 471 22.87 6.69 -1.26
C LYS A 471 22.27 6.09 -2.52
N PHE A 472 21.05 5.59 -2.40
CA PHE A 472 20.21 5.31 -3.54
C PHE A 472 19.59 6.62 -4.05
N THR A 473 19.80 6.95 -5.32
CA THR A 473 19.55 8.29 -5.88
C THR A 473 18.50 8.33 -6.99
N ASP A 474 17.65 7.33 -7.07
CA ASP A 474 16.50 7.30 -8.00
C ASP A 474 15.31 8.07 -7.38
N PHE A 475 15.43 9.41 -7.34
CA PHE A 475 14.49 10.29 -6.66
C PHE A 475 13.18 10.50 -7.45
N ASN A 476 12.18 11.11 -6.78
CA ASN A 476 10.89 11.52 -7.36
C ASN A 476 10.14 10.39 -8.08
N GLN A 477 10.26 9.17 -7.57
CA GLN A 477 9.64 8.00 -8.19
C GLN A 477 8.30 7.63 -7.52
N ASN A 478 7.38 7.16 -8.37
CA ASN A 478 6.15 6.50 -7.97
C ASN A 478 6.13 5.09 -8.58
N ILE A 479 6.58 4.11 -7.81
CA ILE A 479 6.71 2.72 -8.26
C ILE A 479 6.24 1.75 -7.19
N SER A 480 5.86 0.54 -7.60
CA SER A 480 5.47 -0.53 -6.68
C SER A 480 6.60 -0.96 -5.76
N HIS A 481 6.28 -1.59 -4.64
CA HIS A 481 7.29 -2.21 -3.76
C HIS A 481 8.16 -3.22 -4.52
N ASN A 482 7.56 -3.96 -5.46
CA ASN A 482 8.28 -4.93 -6.28
C ASN A 482 9.30 -4.28 -7.22
N THR A 483 8.90 -3.26 -7.97
CA THR A 483 9.80 -2.53 -8.87
C THR A 483 10.90 -1.81 -8.07
N PHE A 484 10.54 -1.22 -6.93
CA PHE A 484 11.51 -0.55 -6.06
C PHE A 484 12.54 -1.54 -5.49
N ALA A 485 12.09 -2.71 -5.03
CA ALA A 485 12.96 -3.78 -4.57
C ALA A 485 13.98 -4.22 -5.63
N GLN A 486 13.54 -4.36 -6.88
CA GLN A 486 14.42 -4.69 -7.99
C GLN A 486 15.46 -3.59 -8.28
N ARG A 487 15.06 -2.31 -8.20
CA ARG A 487 15.99 -1.19 -8.36
C ARG A 487 17.01 -1.14 -7.22
N ILE A 488 16.61 -1.36 -5.96
CA ILE A 488 17.52 -1.47 -4.81
C ILE A 488 18.48 -2.64 -5.00
N LYS A 489 17.99 -3.80 -5.45
CA LYS A 489 18.83 -4.96 -5.77
C LYS A 489 19.89 -4.62 -6.82
N ASN A 490 19.48 -3.98 -7.91
CA ASN A 490 20.38 -3.62 -9.01
C ASN A 490 21.45 -2.62 -8.54
N PHE A 491 21.05 -1.60 -7.78
CA PHE A 491 22.00 -0.66 -7.18
C PHE A 491 22.98 -1.37 -6.24
N GLY A 492 22.47 -2.25 -5.37
CA GLY A 492 23.26 -3.01 -4.40
C GLY A 492 24.18 -4.08 -5.02
N SER A 493 23.97 -4.47 -6.30
CA SER A 493 24.74 -5.53 -6.96
C SER A 493 26.23 -5.23 -7.12
N THR A 494 26.62 -3.97 -6.97
CA THR A 494 28.03 -3.51 -6.96
C THR A 494 28.81 -4.12 -5.78
N TRP A 495 28.13 -4.47 -4.68
CA TRP A 495 28.75 -4.98 -3.46
C TRP A 495 28.40 -6.45 -3.21
N ASN A 496 29.32 -7.18 -2.56
CA ASN A 496 29.08 -8.57 -2.18
C ASN A 496 27.95 -8.72 -1.16
N SER A 497 27.89 -7.78 -0.24
CA SER A 497 26.91 -7.76 0.85
C SER A 497 26.54 -6.33 1.16
N PHE A 498 25.29 -6.11 1.49
CA PHE A 498 24.83 -4.81 1.95
C PHE A 498 23.76 -4.93 3.04
N GLY A 499 23.68 -3.90 3.86
CA GLY A 499 22.54 -3.63 4.74
C GLY A 499 21.76 -2.43 4.19
N VAL A 500 20.60 -2.17 4.78
CA VAL A 500 19.74 -1.05 4.39
C VAL A 500 19.36 -0.20 5.59
N VAL A 501 19.47 1.11 5.42
CA VAL A 501 18.77 2.12 6.22
C VAL A 501 17.76 2.79 5.31
N ALA A 502 16.50 2.71 5.66
CA ALA A 502 15.40 3.12 4.81
C ALA A 502 14.48 4.13 5.48
N HIS A 503 13.94 5.03 4.68
CA HIS A 503 12.90 5.96 5.03
C HIS A 503 11.62 5.63 4.24
N SER A 504 10.46 5.78 4.91
CA SER A 504 9.16 5.70 4.23
C SER A 504 8.98 4.39 3.42
N GLN A 505 8.47 4.45 2.18
CA GLN A 505 8.28 3.30 1.29
C GLN A 505 9.54 2.44 1.11
N GLY A 506 10.73 3.03 1.23
CA GLY A 506 12.00 2.32 1.08
C GLY A 506 12.16 1.17 2.06
N GLY A 507 11.57 1.25 3.27
CA GLY A 507 11.56 0.15 4.24
C GLY A 507 10.72 -1.03 3.79
N ALA A 508 9.54 -0.79 3.25
CA ALA A 508 8.67 -1.82 2.70
C ALA A 508 9.28 -2.49 1.45
N ALA A 509 9.86 -1.68 0.55
CA ALA A 509 10.57 -2.19 -0.63
C ALA A 509 11.80 -3.03 -0.27
N SER A 510 12.54 -2.65 0.78
CA SER A 510 13.68 -3.43 1.28
C SER A 510 13.26 -4.76 1.91
N LEU A 511 12.14 -4.78 2.62
CA LEU A 511 11.56 -6.01 3.16
C LEU A 511 11.04 -6.91 2.02
N HIS A 512 10.40 -6.35 1.01
CA HIS A 512 9.99 -7.07 -0.19
C HIS A 512 11.19 -7.67 -0.93
N LEU A 513 12.27 -6.90 -1.09
CA LEU A 513 13.54 -7.38 -1.65
C LEU A 513 14.06 -8.59 -0.88
N TYR A 514 14.17 -8.47 0.45
CA TYR A 514 14.67 -9.56 1.28
C TYR A 514 13.77 -10.80 1.23
N THR A 515 12.47 -10.60 1.11
CA THR A 515 11.52 -11.71 1.05
C THR A 515 11.66 -12.51 -0.25
N TYR A 516 11.63 -11.86 -1.41
CA TYR A 516 11.43 -12.56 -2.69
C TYR A 516 12.68 -12.72 -3.56
N TYR A 517 13.72 -11.92 -3.34
CA TYR A 517 14.86 -11.88 -4.24
C TYR A 517 16.17 -12.19 -3.52
N TRP A 518 16.99 -13.05 -4.10
CA TRP A 518 18.37 -13.19 -3.68
C TRP A 518 19.15 -11.90 -3.97
N SER A 519 19.83 -11.36 -2.96
CA SER A 519 20.54 -10.07 -3.05
C SER A 519 21.70 -10.00 -2.07
N GLY A 520 22.44 -8.90 -2.06
CA GLY A 520 23.50 -8.65 -1.09
C GLY A 520 23.03 -8.66 0.38
N LEU A 521 21.72 -8.54 0.65
CA LEU A 521 21.17 -8.72 2.00
C LEU A 521 21.37 -10.13 2.52
N ASP A 522 21.33 -11.13 1.65
CA ASP A 522 21.41 -12.55 2.02
C ASP A 522 22.85 -13.05 2.28
N TYR A 523 23.85 -12.28 1.87
CA TYR A 523 25.26 -12.63 2.03
C TYR A 523 25.94 -11.95 3.22
N SER A 524 25.16 -11.49 4.18
CA SER A 524 25.67 -10.92 5.42
C SER A 524 26.13 -11.98 6.39
N THR A 525 27.33 -11.80 6.93
CA THR A 525 27.89 -12.70 7.95
C THR A 525 27.20 -12.57 9.31
N SER A 526 26.61 -11.41 9.63
CA SER A 526 25.97 -11.16 10.93
C SER A 526 24.53 -11.65 11.02
N GLY A 527 23.85 -11.89 9.90
CA GLY A 527 22.52 -12.49 9.80
C GLY A 527 21.36 -11.78 10.51
N LYS A 528 21.65 -10.81 11.37
CA LYS A 528 20.69 -10.07 12.19
C LYS A 528 20.67 -8.61 11.76
N ARG A 529 19.51 -7.94 11.84
CA ARG A 529 19.40 -6.49 11.67
C ARG A 529 19.76 -5.98 10.27
N MET A 530 19.29 -6.65 9.25
CA MET A 530 19.63 -6.30 7.85
C MET A 530 19.00 -5.01 7.40
N ILE A 531 17.79 -4.71 7.88
CA ILE A 531 16.97 -3.57 7.46
C ILE A 531 16.69 -2.71 8.70
N GLN A 532 17.13 -1.46 8.64
CA GLN A 532 16.78 -0.42 9.59
C GLN A 532 15.78 0.49 8.91
N SER A 533 14.63 0.78 9.50
CA SER A 533 13.63 1.65 8.88
C SER A 533 13.08 2.69 9.83
N VAL A 534 12.72 3.85 9.30
CA VAL A 534 12.02 4.90 10.01
C VAL A 534 10.89 5.44 9.15
N GLY A 535 9.71 5.66 9.76
CA GLY A 535 8.56 6.19 9.06
C GLY A 535 8.07 5.31 7.90
N THR A 536 8.18 3.99 8.01
CA THR A 536 7.72 3.08 6.95
C THR A 536 6.26 2.71 7.18
N PRO A 537 5.38 2.92 6.17
CA PRO A 537 3.96 2.59 6.26
C PRO A 537 3.72 1.10 6.00
N TYR A 538 4.11 0.22 6.94
CA TYR A 538 3.92 -1.23 6.79
C TYR A 538 2.45 -1.64 6.63
N HIS A 539 1.53 -0.88 7.21
CA HIS A 539 0.09 -1.06 7.07
C HIS A 539 -0.58 0.02 6.22
N GLY A 540 0.22 0.70 5.37
CA GLY A 540 -0.26 1.79 4.54
C GLY A 540 -0.53 3.08 5.33
N THR A 541 -1.12 4.04 4.66
CA THR A 541 -1.56 5.31 5.25
C THR A 541 -2.89 5.76 4.67
N PRO A 542 -3.79 6.36 5.48
CA PRO A 542 -5.01 6.98 4.98
C PRO A 542 -4.77 8.09 3.96
N ILE A 543 -3.63 8.78 4.05
CA ILE A 543 -3.27 9.89 3.17
C ILE A 543 -3.00 9.44 1.73
N ALA A 544 -2.59 8.18 1.51
CA ALA A 544 -2.29 7.68 0.17
C ALA A 544 -3.48 7.71 -0.81
N GLY A 545 -4.73 7.78 -0.29
CA GLY A 545 -5.94 8.04 -1.08
C GLY A 545 -6.28 9.54 -1.15
N ASN A 546 -6.34 10.21 0.00
CA ASN A 546 -6.90 11.56 0.14
C ASN A 546 -6.06 12.66 -0.52
N LEU A 547 -4.74 12.64 -0.35
CA LEU A 547 -3.86 13.64 -1.00
C LEU A 547 -3.77 13.44 -2.51
N ALA A 548 -3.94 12.22 -2.97
CA ALA A 548 -3.92 11.94 -4.40
C ALA A 548 -5.14 12.53 -5.11
N ALA A 549 -6.34 12.53 -4.48
CA ALA A 549 -7.51 13.21 -5.03
C ALA A 549 -7.30 14.73 -5.16
N LEU A 550 -6.74 15.37 -4.13
CA LEU A 550 -6.33 16.77 -4.18
C LEU A 550 -5.29 16.99 -5.30
N GLY A 551 -4.30 16.08 -5.45
CA GLY A 551 -3.28 16.15 -6.49
C GLY A 551 -3.83 16.09 -7.90
N ASN A 552 -4.85 15.30 -8.15
CA ASN A 552 -5.49 15.24 -9.47
C ASN A 552 -6.19 16.54 -9.84
N VAL A 553 -6.81 17.21 -8.88
CA VAL A 553 -7.50 18.49 -9.13
C VAL A 553 -6.49 19.62 -9.33
N PHE A 554 -5.41 19.62 -8.57
CA PHE A 554 -4.41 20.70 -8.62
C PHE A 554 -3.21 20.43 -9.54
N GLY A 555 -3.15 19.25 -10.17
CA GLY A 555 -2.10 18.90 -11.14
C GLY A 555 -0.71 18.74 -10.55
N VAL A 556 -0.58 18.49 -9.24
CA VAL A 556 0.70 18.37 -8.51
C VAL A 556 0.83 17.01 -7.84
N GLY A 557 2.07 16.55 -7.67
CA GLY A 557 2.43 15.30 -6.99
C GLY A 557 2.94 14.21 -7.92
N CYS A 558 3.40 13.12 -7.30
CA CYS A 558 3.90 11.95 -8.03
C CYS A 558 2.78 10.97 -8.44
N GLY A 559 1.53 11.29 -8.16
CA GLY A 559 0.38 10.44 -8.45
C GLY A 559 0.10 9.36 -7.41
N TYR A 560 -0.83 8.48 -7.72
CA TYR A 560 -1.27 7.42 -6.80
C TYR A 560 -0.27 6.28 -6.67
N ASN A 561 -0.10 5.78 -5.44
CA ASN A 561 0.64 4.54 -5.19
C ASN A 561 -0.22 3.55 -4.41
N SER A 562 -0.73 2.54 -5.11
CA SER A 562 -1.63 1.55 -4.52
C SER A 562 -1.01 0.76 -3.37
N ASN A 563 0.31 0.56 -3.37
CA ASN A 563 1.01 -0.18 -2.31
C ASN A 563 1.08 0.58 -0.98
N LEU A 564 0.88 1.91 -1.02
CA LEU A 564 0.87 2.76 0.17
C LEU A 564 -0.53 2.94 0.77
N THR A 565 -1.59 2.56 0.04
CA THR A 565 -2.94 2.53 0.61
C THR A 565 -3.05 1.45 1.68
N THR A 566 -4.00 1.58 2.60
CA THR A 566 -4.21 0.58 3.65
C THR A 566 -4.59 -0.79 3.09
N SER A 567 -5.38 -0.83 2.02
CA SER A 567 -5.78 -2.08 1.35
C SER A 567 -4.62 -2.71 0.57
N GLY A 568 -3.83 -1.91 -0.16
CA GLY A 568 -2.67 -2.39 -0.91
C GLY A 568 -1.56 -2.92 0.00
N ALA A 569 -1.26 -2.19 1.08
CA ALA A 569 -0.31 -2.64 2.09
C ALA A 569 -0.76 -3.95 2.78
N SER A 570 -2.07 -4.10 3.05
CA SER A 570 -2.65 -5.33 3.60
C SER A 570 -2.49 -6.51 2.64
N SER A 571 -2.75 -6.32 1.35
CA SER A 571 -2.55 -7.34 0.31
C SER A 571 -1.06 -7.71 0.14
N TRP A 572 -0.17 -6.72 0.23
CA TRP A 572 1.27 -6.95 0.20
C TRP A 572 1.75 -7.77 1.40
N LEU A 573 1.37 -7.37 2.63
CA LEU A 573 1.76 -8.06 3.87
C LEU A 573 1.26 -9.51 3.95
N ALA A 574 0.15 -9.82 3.28
CA ALA A 574 -0.37 -11.19 3.13
C ALA A 574 0.49 -12.07 2.19
N GLY A 575 1.77 -11.93 2.25
CA GLY A 575 2.79 -12.69 1.51
C GLY A 575 4.18 -12.49 2.12
N ILE A 576 4.26 -11.77 3.25
CA ILE A 576 5.52 -11.50 3.94
C ILE A 576 5.61 -12.35 5.22
N PRO A 577 6.41 -13.41 5.25
CA PRO A 577 6.48 -14.36 6.38
C PRO A 577 7.20 -13.78 7.60
N THR A 578 6.99 -14.41 8.76
CA THR A 578 7.54 -13.96 10.04
C THR A 578 9.07 -13.91 10.04
N TRP A 579 9.73 -14.88 9.43
CA TRP A 579 11.20 -14.91 9.36
C TRP A 579 11.77 -13.69 8.59
N ALA A 580 11.08 -13.21 7.54
CA ALA A 580 11.50 -12.02 6.81
C ALA A 580 11.27 -10.74 7.65
N ARG A 581 10.10 -10.62 8.31
CA ARG A 581 9.79 -9.50 9.21
C ARG A 581 10.81 -9.40 10.35
N SER A 582 11.30 -10.52 10.88
CA SER A 582 12.28 -10.56 11.97
C SER A 582 13.63 -9.91 11.64
N LYS A 583 13.91 -9.65 10.35
CA LYS A 583 15.13 -8.98 9.89
C LYS A 583 15.01 -7.45 9.86
N VAL A 584 13.85 -6.94 10.18
CA VAL A 584 13.58 -5.50 10.25
C VAL A 584 13.71 -5.01 11.68
N ASN A 585 14.44 -3.90 11.83
CA ASN A 585 14.43 -3.07 13.03
C ASN A 585 13.78 -1.74 12.64
N TYR A 586 12.65 -1.41 13.25
CA TYR A 586 11.90 -0.21 12.87
C TYR A 586 11.81 0.79 14.01
N PHE A 587 11.80 2.06 13.63
CA PHE A 587 11.53 3.21 14.48
C PHE A 587 10.23 3.86 14.03
N THR A 588 9.42 4.29 14.98
CA THR A 588 8.26 5.15 14.71
C THR A 588 8.49 6.53 15.29
N THR A 589 7.88 7.53 14.68
CA THR A 589 7.90 8.91 15.18
C THR A 589 6.49 9.47 15.22
N SER A 590 6.33 10.55 15.95
CA SER A 590 5.13 11.38 15.88
C SER A 590 5.49 12.86 15.97
N ASN A 591 4.64 13.68 15.40
CA ASN A 591 4.64 15.10 15.65
C ASN A 591 4.29 15.38 17.13
N THR A 592 4.59 16.58 17.61
CA THR A 592 4.05 17.11 18.85
C THR A 592 3.12 18.24 18.46
N ASP A 593 1.81 18.01 18.57
CA ASP A 593 0.83 19.02 18.27
C ASP A 593 1.00 20.22 19.21
N ARG A 594 1.10 21.38 18.59
CA ARG A 594 1.15 22.65 19.29
C ARG A 594 0.11 23.55 18.62
N TRP A 595 -0.91 23.92 19.33
CA TRP A 595 -2.05 24.71 18.88
C TRP A 595 -1.70 26.02 18.13
N TRP A 596 -0.44 26.48 18.22
CA TRP A 596 0.08 27.66 17.50
C TRP A 596 0.95 27.32 16.27
N GLN A 597 1.08 26.03 15.89
CA GLN A 597 1.88 25.60 14.73
C GLN A 597 0.94 25.11 13.63
N TYR A 598 0.90 25.84 12.53
CA TYR A 598 0.07 25.58 11.36
C TYR A 598 0.89 24.95 10.24
N ASN A 599 1.81 24.07 10.58
CA ASN A 599 2.53 23.30 9.58
C ASN A 599 1.71 22.07 9.14
N TYR A 600 2.10 21.48 8.01
CA TYR A 600 1.40 20.32 7.48
C TYR A 600 1.28 19.16 8.48
N CYS A 601 2.30 18.87 9.28
CA CYS A 601 2.26 17.80 10.26
C CYS A 601 1.08 17.93 11.24
N SER A 602 0.90 19.10 11.84
CA SER A 602 -0.20 19.36 12.77
C SER A 602 -1.56 19.35 12.04
N LEU A 603 -1.62 19.91 10.83
CA LEU A 603 -2.87 19.96 10.05
C LEU A 603 -3.29 18.56 9.56
N ALA A 604 -2.35 17.72 9.14
CA ALA A 604 -2.67 16.36 8.69
C ALA A 604 -3.19 15.49 9.84
N THR A 605 -2.60 15.62 11.03
CA THR A 605 -3.07 14.98 12.26
C THR A 605 -4.52 15.35 12.58
N ASP A 606 -4.83 16.65 12.52
CA ASP A 606 -6.17 17.14 12.81
C ASP A 606 -7.22 16.65 11.81
N LEU A 607 -6.84 16.44 10.56
CA LEU A 607 -7.78 16.24 9.47
C LEU A 607 -7.94 14.76 9.06
N PHE A 608 -6.85 13.99 8.96
CA PHE A 608 -6.88 12.66 8.31
C PHE A 608 -6.32 11.53 9.15
N LEU A 609 -5.40 11.82 10.06
CA LEU A 609 -4.69 10.80 10.80
C LEU A 609 -5.22 10.69 12.24
N SER A 610 -4.89 9.57 12.87
CA SER A 610 -5.15 9.33 14.28
C SER A 610 -3.84 9.41 15.06
N ASP A 611 -3.84 10.17 16.13
CA ASP A 611 -2.69 10.31 17.03
C ASP A 611 -2.25 9.00 17.69
N PRO A 612 -0.96 8.81 17.91
CA PRO A 612 0.15 9.67 17.47
C PRO A 612 0.60 9.33 16.03
N ASP A 613 0.93 10.34 15.23
CA ASP A 613 1.39 10.22 13.84
C ASP A 613 2.55 11.18 13.52
N ASP A 614 3.21 10.99 12.38
CA ASP A 614 4.33 11.81 11.91
C ASP A 614 3.95 12.79 10.78
N GLY A 615 2.66 13.05 10.62
CA GLY A 615 2.07 13.85 9.53
C GLY A 615 1.81 13.07 8.25
N VAL A 616 2.22 11.78 8.18
CA VAL A 616 1.96 10.87 7.05
C VAL A 616 1.47 9.52 7.53
N ILE A 617 2.04 9.01 8.62
CA ILE A 617 1.84 7.64 9.08
C ILE A 617 1.48 7.63 10.55
N GLU A 618 0.34 7.03 10.85
CA GLU A 618 -0.06 6.73 12.23
C GLU A 618 0.92 5.74 12.85
N LYS A 619 1.29 5.93 14.11
CA LYS A 619 2.26 5.08 14.82
C LYS A 619 1.97 3.59 14.67
N PHE A 620 0.71 3.17 14.83
CA PHE A 620 0.33 1.75 14.74
C PHE A 620 0.49 1.17 13.33
N ARG A 621 0.36 2.00 12.29
CA ARG A 621 0.57 1.60 10.89
C ARG A 621 2.04 1.51 10.51
N GLY A 622 2.90 2.22 11.23
CA GLY A 622 4.35 2.09 11.10
C GLY A 622 4.95 0.91 11.88
N GLN A 623 4.15 0.23 12.72
CA GLN A 623 4.59 -0.96 13.45
C GLN A 623 4.49 -2.21 12.58
N LEU A 624 5.40 -3.16 12.78
CA LEU A 624 5.44 -4.43 12.04
C LEU A 624 5.53 -5.60 13.03
N SER A 625 4.46 -6.38 13.10
CA SER A 625 4.44 -7.60 13.93
C SER A 625 5.48 -8.61 13.43
N GLY A 626 6.25 -9.20 14.34
CA GLY A 626 7.35 -10.10 14.02
C GLY A 626 8.71 -9.40 13.79
N ALA A 627 8.73 -8.05 13.69
CA ALA A 627 9.94 -7.25 13.60
C ALA A 627 10.37 -6.70 14.97
N THR A 628 11.57 -6.14 15.05
CA THR A 628 12.10 -5.54 16.28
C THR A 628 11.75 -4.06 16.34
N ASN A 629 10.93 -3.69 17.32
CA ASN A 629 10.62 -2.30 17.63
C ASN A 629 11.81 -1.66 18.36
N GLN A 630 12.42 -0.65 17.74
CA GLN A 630 13.56 0.10 18.28
C GLN A 630 13.14 1.35 19.09
N GLY A 631 11.85 1.58 19.18
CA GLY A 631 11.28 2.68 19.96
C GLY A 631 10.49 3.69 19.13
N HIS A 632 9.88 4.60 19.87
CA HIS A 632 9.07 5.71 19.37
C HIS A 632 9.62 7.03 19.89
N LYS A 633 9.66 8.06 19.02
CA LYS A 633 10.06 9.41 19.41
C LYS A 633 9.03 10.43 18.96
N THR A 634 8.63 11.32 19.86
CA THR A 634 7.77 12.48 19.57
C THR A 634 8.58 13.70 19.15
N GLY A 635 7.96 14.65 18.46
CA GLY A 635 8.57 15.88 18.00
C GLY A 635 9.28 15.77 16.63
N TRP A 636 8.89 14.80 15.79
CA TRP A 636 9.48 14.56 14.49
C TRP A 636 8.39 14.36 13.43
N CYS A 637 8.47 15.14 12.35
CA CYS A 637 7.65 14.95 11.16
C CYS A 637 8.26 13.94 10.20
N HIS A 638 7.47 13.48 9.24
CA HIS A 638 7.90 12.53 8.23
C HIS A 638 9.07 13.05 7.40
N THR A 639 8.99 14.30 6.93
CA THR A 639 10.06 14.96 6.15
C THR A 639 10.38 16.36 6.69
N LEU A 640 11.52 16.92 6.26
CA LEU A 640 11.93 18.30 6.61
C LEU A 640 11.05 19.36 5.95
N ASP A 641 10.52 19.04 4.77
CA ASP A 641 9.72 19.99 3.95
C ASP A 641 8.36 20.32 4.60
N MET A 642 8.03 19.64 5.67
CA MET A 642 6.83 19.92 6.49
C MET A 642 7.02 21.06 7.52
N ASN A 643 8.04 21.88 7.34
CA ASN A 643 8.39 22.99 8.25
C ASN A 643 8.62 22.57 9.72
N TYR A 644 9.09 21.36 9.93
CA TYR A 644 9.42 20.80 11.23
C TYR A 644 10.66 19.91 11.17
N SER A 645 11.15 19.45 12.32
CA SER A 645 12.28 18.51 12.35
C SER A 645 11.91 17.19 11.67
N GLY A 646 12.42 16.95 10.49
CA GLY A 646 12.20 15.70 9.76
C GLY A 646 12.87 14.53 10.47
N GLN A 647 12.21 13.39 10.49
CA GLN A 647 12.71 12.20 11.20
C GLN A 647 14.08 11.73 10.71
N THR A 648 14.45 11.94 9.46
CA THR A 648 15.78 11.59 8.94
C THR A 648 16.92 12.45 9.51
N SER A 649 16.62 13.58 10.14
CA SER A 649 17.62 14.47 10.75
C SER A 649 18.02 14.10 12.19
N ASP A 650 17.39 13.08 12.81
CA ASP A 650 17.74 12.64 14.17
C ASP A 650 19.07 11.89 14.18
N SER A 651 20.16 12.61 14.47
CA SER A 651 21.52 12.07 14.47
C SER A 651 21.71 10.90 15.45
N ASN A 652 21.08 10.93 16.63
CA ASN A 652 21.17 9.85 17.60
C ASN A 652 20.55 8.54 17.06
N ARG A 653 19.41 8.64 16.41
CA ARG A 653 18.79 7.49 15.74
C ARG A 653 19.64 7.04 14.57
N ASN A 654 20.14 7.95 13.74
CA ASN A 654 20.97 7.63 12.58
C ASN A 654 22.24 6.88 12.99
N TYR A 655 22.94 7.31 14.03
CA TYR A 655 24.09 6.58 14.61
C TYR A 655 23.67 5.20 15.13
N SER A 656 22.52 5.09 15.79
CA SER A 656 22.00 3.81 16.26
C SER A 656 21.67 2.87 15.09
N MET A 657 21.04 3.36 14.03
CA MET A 657 20.75 2.60 12.82
C MET A 657 22.03 2.15 12.12
N SER A 658 23.05 3.03 12.04
CA SER A 658 24.36 2.71 11.48
C SER A 658 25.05 1.61 12.28
N ALA A 659 25.09 1.72 13.61
CA ALA A 659 25.67 0.72 14.50
C ALA A 659 24.92 -0.62 14.46
N ASN A 660 23.58 -0.58 14.41
CA ASN A 660 22.75 -1.78 14.33
C ASN A 660 22.92 -2.51 13.00
N ALA A 661 23.03 -1.78 11.90
CA ALA A 661 23.24 -2.37 10.58
C ALA A 661 24.61 -3.04 10.44
N ASN A 662 25.64 -2.50 11.08
CA ASN A 662 27.01 -3.01 11.20
C ASN A 662 27.57 -3.65 9.91
N ARG A 663 27.79 -2.84 8.83
CA ARG A 663 28.25 -3.25 7.50
C ARG A 663 29.56 -2.61 7.10
#